data_af6dde34cb14dc74e3ff32553714949c
#
_entry.id   af6dde34cb14dc74e3ff32553714949c
#
_cell.length_a   1.000
_cell.length_b   1.000
_cell.length_c   1.000
_cell.angle_alpha   90.00
_cell.angle_beta   90.00
_cell.angle_gamma   90.00
#
_symmetry.space_group_name_H-M   'P 1'
#
loop_
_entity.id
_entity.type
_entity.pdbx_description
1 polymer ?
#
loop_
_entity_poly.entity_id
_entity_poly.type
_entity_poly.pdbx_seq_one_letter_code
_entity_poly.pdbx_strand_id
1 'polypeptide(L)'
;MSEVVNVAELFGKNVFNETVMRERLPKSVFKKLKKTIEDGAVLDPSIADVVAHAMKDWAIERGATHYTHWFQPLTGITAEKHDSFISAPTPEGKVIMEFSGKELVKGEPDASSFPSGGLRATFEARGYTAWDCTSPAFLREDAIGVTLCIPTAFCSYTGEALDKKTPLLRSMEAVDEQALRILRLFGNTTSKRVTPSVGAEQEYFLVDHEKYLQRKDLIYAGRTLFGAMPPKGQELEDHYFGSIRERIAAFMKEVNEELWKLGVPAKTQHNEVAPAQHELAPIYEQANVAVDHNQLVMETLKKVAGRHGLNCLLHEKPFAGVNGSGKHNNWSLTTDDGINLLNPGETPHENIQFLLVLSCILKAVDRHADLLRESAADVGNDHRLGANEAPPAIISIFIGEQLEDVVDQLCSTGEATRSKAGGTLKTGVRTLPDLFKDATDRNRTSPFAFTGNKFEFRMVGSSDSISSPNVVLNTIAAEALKESADVLEKAADFDTAVHDMIKEQLAAHRRIIFNGNGYSQAWVDEAERRGLPNLKSMVEAIPALTTEASVKMFEEFKVFTKAELESRVEIEYEAYSKAINIEARAMIDMAGKQIIPAAVKYASLLADSLGKVKAACPAADTSVQEELLIEVSAYLSDMKVALAALSEADAKCTAIEGNKERANAFRDEVVPAMVALRDPADKLEMIVDKEFWPMPSYGDLIFEV
;
A
#
# COMPACT_ATOMS: atom_id res chain seq x y z
N MET A 1 32.06 -0.11 -20.26
CA MET A 1 31.94 1.07 -19.40
C MET A 1 30.48 1.42 -19.41
N SER A 2 29.80 1.38 -18.28
CA SER A 2 28.40 1.83 -18.18
C SER A 2 28.35 3.31 -18.57
N GLU A 3 27.43 3.69 -19.46
CA GLU A 3 27.16 5.08 -19.78
C GLU A 3 26.92 5.87 -18.49
N VAL A 4 27.59 7.01 -18.37
CA VAL A 4 27.40 7.89 -17.19
C VAL A 4 26.01 8.51 -17.29
N VAL A 5 25.11 8.11 -16.40
CA VAL A 5 23.74 8.65 -16.35
C VAL A 5 23.77 10.04 -15.74
N ASN A 6 23.32 11.05 -16.49
CA ASN A 6 23.04 12.36 -15.93
C ASN A 6 21.60 12.41 -15.42
N VAL A 7 21.43 12.24 -14.13
CA VAL A 7 20.11 12.19 -13.48
C VAL A 7 19.28 13.45 -13.72
N ALA A 8 19.93 14.63 -13.73
CA ALA A 8 19.23 15.90 -13.94
C ALA A 8 18.63 16.03 -15.35
N GLU A 9 19.26 15.43 -16.37
CA GLU A 9 18.75 15.40 -17.74
C GLU A 9 17.75 14.26 -17.95
N LEU A 10 17.86 13.18 -17.16
CA LEU A 10 16.99 12.02 -17.27
C LEU A 10 15.64 12.25 -16.58
N PHE A 11 15.63 12.98 -15.44
CA PHE A 11 14.44 13.14 -14.60
C PHE A 11 13.30 13.84 -15.35
N GLY A 12 12.14 13.17 -15.39
CA GLY A 12 10.94 13.67 -16.06
C GLY A 12 11.03 13.72 -17.59
N LYS A 13 12.01 13.06 -18.21
CA LYS A 13 12.17 13.03 -19.67
C LYS A 13 10.93 12.54 -20.40
N ASN A 14 10.21 11.61 -19.78
CA ASN A 14 9.00 10.99 -20.33
C ASN A 14 7.71 11.58 -19.74
N VAL A 15 7.75 12.77 -19.14
CA VAL A 15 6.60 13.42 -18.50
C VAL A 15 6.20 14.68 -19.27
N PHE A 16 4.90 14.84 -19.53
CA PHE A 16 4.32 16.07 -20.06
C PHE A 16 4.20 17.10 -18.92
N ASN A 17 5.36 17.55 -18.42
CA ASN A 17 5.49 18.44 -17.27
C ASN A 17 5.34 19.92 -17.64
N GLU A 18 5.42 20.79 -16.65
CA GLU A 18 5.26 22.25 -16.85
C GLU A 18 6.24 22.82 -17.89
N THR A 19 7.47 22.33 -17.95
CA THR A 19 8.45 22.77 -18.95
C THR A 19 7.98 22.44 -20.37
N VAL A 20 7.55 21.19 -20.58
CA VAL A 20 7.00 20.74 -21.88
C VAL A 20 5.72 21.51 -22.23
N MET A 21 4.81 21.69 -21.24
CA MET A 21 3.59 22.48 -21.43
C MET A 21 3.90 23.93 -21.86
N ARG A 22 4.89 24.55 -21.22
CA ARG A 22 5.32 25.93 -21.52
C ARG A 22 5.92 26.06 -22.94
N GLU A 23 6.64 25.05 -23.40
CA GLU A 23 7.24 25.01 -24.71
C GLU A 23 6.23 24.72 -25.84
N ARG A 24 5.22 23.89 -25.56
CA ARG A 24 4.30 23.34 -26.57
C ARG A 24 2.95 24.05 -26.64
N LEU A 25 2.52 24.70 -25.56
CA LEU A 25 1.21 25.35 -25.50
C LEU A 25 1.30 26.85 -25.78
N PRO A 26 0.31 27.45 -26.47
CA PRO A 26 0.16 28.88 -26.49
C PRO A 26 0.10 29.48 -25.11
N LYS A 27 0.71 30.64 -24.86
CA LYS A 27 0.78 31.28 -23.52
C LYS A 27 -0.55 31.40 -22.80
N SER A 28 -1.64 31.68 -23.55
CA SER A 28 -2.99 31.79 -22.97
C SER A 28 -3.53 30.44 -22.49
N VAL A 29 -3.31 29.38 -23.25
CA VAL A 29 -3.73 28.02 -22.91
C VAL A 29 -2.93 27.52 -21.72
N PHE A 30 -1.59 27.67 -21.76
CA PHE A 30 -0.72 27.32 -20.64
C PHE A 30 -1.16 28.01 -19.33
N LYS A 31 -1.45 29.32 -19.35
CA LYS A 31 -1.92 30.05 -18.17
C LYS A 31 -3.25 29.51 -17.62
N LYS A 32 -4.19 29.17 -18.50
CA LYS A 32 -5.48 28.58 -18.07
C LYS A 32 -5.30 27.21 -17.43
N LEU A 33 -4.52 26.33 -18.08
CA LEU A 33 -4.24 24.99 -17.55
C LEU A 33 -3.48 25.06 -16.23
N LYS A 34 -2.46 25.90 -16.13
CA LYS A 34 -1.69 26.13 -14.90
C LYS A 34 -2.59 26.61 -13.75
N LYS A 35 -3.53 27.51 -14.03
CA LYS A 35 -4.48 27.97 -13.03
C LYS A 35 -5.38 26.85 -12.51
N THR A 36 -5.80 25.91 -13.37
CA THR A 36 -6.54 24.72 -12.94
C THR A 36 -5.67 23.84 -12.05
N ILE A 37 -4.42 23.61 -12.41
CA ILE A 37 -3.49 22.73 -11.68
C ILE A 37 -3.11 23.33 -10.32
N GLU A 38 -2.74 24.61 -10.28
CA GLU A 38 -2.20 25.25 -9.08
C GLU A 38 -3.26 25.82 -8.15
N ASP A 39 -4.27 26.51 -8.71
CA ASP A 39 -5.30 27.20 -7.94
C ASP A 39 -6.55 26.32 -7.70
N GLY A 40 -6.61 25.10 -8.27
CA GLY A 40 -7.81 24.25 -8.21
C GLY A 40 -9.00 24.83 -8.96
N ALA A 41 -8.76 25.67 -9.98
CA ALA A 41 -9.83 26.25 -10.78
C ALA A 41 -10.51 25.20 -11.66
N VAL A 42 -11.77 25.42 -12.03
CA VAL A 42 -12.50 24.55 -12.96
C VAL A 42 -11.76 24.48 -14.30
N LEU A 43 -11.58 23.26 -14.82
CA LEU A 43 -11.01 23.04 -16.14
C LEU A 43 -11.86 23.73 -17.20
N ASP A 44 -11.21 24.56 -18.05
CA ASP A 44 -11.87 25.19 -19.20
C ASP A 44 -11.89 24.21 -20.39
N PRO A 45 -13.02 23.62 -20.78
CA PRO A 45 -13.08 22.67 -21.89
C PRO A 45 -12.59 23.25 -23.23
N SER A 46 -12.60 24.57 -23.38
CA SER A 46 -12.18 25.24 -24.63
C SER A 46 -10.69 25.07 -24.96
N ILE A 47 -9.87 24.68 -23.97
CA ILE A 47 -8.44 24.44 -24.19
C ILE A 47 -8.11 22.99 -24.53
N ALA A 48 -9.06 22.07 -24.38
CA ALA A 48 -8.79 20.63 -24.48
C ALA A 48 -8.21 20.19 -25.82
N ASP A 49 -8.72 20.68 -26.93
CA ASP A 49 -8.20 20.35 -28.26
C ASP A 49 -6.75 20.80 -28.47
N VAL A 50 -6.41 22.00 -27.97
CA VAL A 50 -5.02 22.52 -28.09
C VAL A 50 -4.07 21.69 -27.22
N VAL A 51 -4.50 21.31 -26.01
CA VAL A 51 -3.69 20.47 -25.12
C VAL A 51 -3.53 19.07 -25.69
N ALA A 52 -4.61 18.45 -26.19
CA ALA A 52 -4.58 17.12 -26.80
C ALA A 52 -3.62 17.08 -28.00
N HIS A 53 -3.68 18.08 -28.87
CA HIS A 53 -2.77 18.19 -30.02
C HIS A 53 -1.31 18.29 -29.59
N ALA A 54 -1.02 19.14 -28.61
CA ALA A 54 0.33 19.31 -28.09
C ALA A 54 0.87 18.03 -27.42
N MET A 55 0.03 17.31 -26.64
CA MET A 55 0.39 16.03 -26.06
C MET A 55 0.67 14.96 -27.12
N LYS A 56 -0.20 14.85 -28.12
CA LYS A 56 -0.03 13.91 -29.24
C LYS A 56 1.27 14.16 -29.97
N ASP A 57 1.52 15.40 -30.41
CA ASP A 57 2.72 15.75 -31.18
C ASP A 57 3.98 15.48 -30.37
N TRP A 58 4.00 15.84 -29.08
CA TRP A 58 5.08 15.55 -28.16
C TRP A 58 5.32 14.04 -27.97
N ALA A 59 4.24 13.25 -27.88
CA ALA A 59 4.30 11.81 -27.73
C ALA A 59 4.80 11.12 -29.01
N ILE A 60 4.27 11.50 -30.20
CA ILE A 60 4.67 10.93 -31.49
C ILE A 60 6.14 11.22 -31.81
N GLU A 61 6.63 12.44 -31.53
CA GLU A 61 8.05 12.78 -31.66
C GLU A 61 8.98 11.87 -30.81
N ARG A 62 8.45 11.24 -29.78
CA ARG A 62 9.15 10.29 -28.90
C ARG A 62 8.82 8.83 -29.22
N GLY A 63 8.18 8.57 -30.35
CA GLY A 63 7.90 7.24 -30.85
C GLY A 63 6.59 6.61 -30.35
N ALA A 64 5.72 7.39 -29.70
CA ALA A 64 4.44 6.87 -29.29
C ALA A 64 3.52 6.57 -30.49
N THR A 65 2.88 5.42 -30.47
CA THR A 65 1.91 4.95 -31.46
C THR A 65 0.50 4.84 -30.92
N HIS A 66 0.39 4.75 -29.59
CA HIS A 66 -0.84 4.54 -28.84
C HIS A 66 -0.95 5.50 -27.66
N TYR A 67 -2.18 5.68 -27.21
CA TYR A 67 -2.50 6.35 -25.95
C TYR A 67 -3.42 5.47 -25.11
N THR A 68 -3.48 5.72 -23.79
CA THR A 68 -4.39 5.05 -22.87
C THR A 68 -4.88 6.02 -21.82
N HIS A 69 -6.16 5.90 -21.45
CA HIS A 69 -6.69 6.47 -20.23
C HIS A 69 -6.32 5.56 -19.06
N TRP A 70 -5.32 5.99 -18.29
CA TRP A 70 -4.72 5.24 -17.22
C TRP A 70 -5.40 5.59 -15.89
N PHE A 71 -5.93 4.60 -15.18
CA PHE A 71 -6.65 4.80 -13.92
C PHE A 71 -6.46 3.64 -12.95
N GLN A 72 -6.82 3.86 -11.68
CA GLN A 72 -6.76 2.88 -10.60
C GLN A 72 -8.16 2.32 -10.33
N PRO A 73 -8.52 1.12 -10.80
CA PRO A 73 -9.81 0.50 -10.53
C PRO A 73 -9.98 0.13 -9.05
N LEU A 74 -11.17 -0.29 -8.65
CA LEU A 74 -11.43 -0.77 -7.28
C LEU A 74 -10.62 -2.01 -6.93
N THR A 75 -10.28 -2.84 -7.94
CA THR A 75 -9.44 -4.03 -7.79
C THR A 75 -8.29 -3.99 -8.79
N GLY A 76 -7.17 -4.61 -8.41
CA GLY A 76 -5.95 -4.59 -9.22
C GLY A 76 -5.12 -3.31 -9.06
N ILE A 77 -4.05 -3.19 -9.83
CA ILE A 77 -3.10 -2.06 -9.73
C ILE A 77 -3.61 -0.91 -10.59
N THR A 78 -3.57 -1.09 -11.91
CA THR A 78 -4.03 -0.09 -12.88
C THR A 78 -4.83 -0.74 -14.00
N ALA A 79 -5.68 0.04 -14.64
CA ALA A 79 -6.41 -0.35 -15.83
C ALA A 79 -6.05 0.55 -16.99
N GLU A 80 -5.96 -0.02 -18.17
CA GLU A 80 -5.58 0.65 -19.40
C GLU A 80 -6.15 -0.07 -20.64
N LYS A 81 -6.50 0.71 -21.65
CA LYS A 81 -6.89 0.24 -22.96
C LYS A 81 -6.11 1.05 -23.99
N HIS A 82 -5.25 0.38 -24.74
CA HIS A 82 -4.39 1.05 -25.72
C HIS A 82 -5.15 1.32 -27.02
N ASP A 83 -5.41 2.58 -27.31
CA ASP A 83 -5.97 3.03 -28.58
C ASP A 83 -4.86 3.66 -29.46
N SER A 84 -4.83 3.29 -30.73
CA SER A 84 -3.87 3.89 -31.67
C SER A 84 -4.32 5.30 -32.04
N PHE A 85 -3.35 6.19 -32.32
CA PHE A 85 -3.64 7.52 -32.85
C PHE A 85 -4.16 7.52 -34.30
N ILE A 86 -4.24 6.38 -34.99
CA ILE A 86 -4.68 6.33 -36.36
C ILE A 86 -6.16 6.69 -36.53
N SER A 87 -6.45 7.59 -37.48
CA SER A 87 -7.81 7.86 -37.94
C SER A 87 -8.23 6.85 -39.05
N ALA A 88 -9.46 6.98 -39.53
CA ALA A 88 -9.94 6.18 -40.64
C ALA A 88 -9.02 6.41 -41.88
N PRO A 89 -8.75 5.34 -42.68
CA PRO A 89 -7.93 5.48 -43.89
C PRO A 89 -8.56 6.46 -44.88
N THR A 90 -7.68 7.28 -45.47
CA THR A 90 -8.07 8.18 -46.57
C THR A 90 -8.32 7.38 -47.87
N PRO A 91 -8.98 7.96 -48.86
CA PRO A 91 -9.16 7.32 -50.18
C PRO A 91 -7.84 6.88 -50.84
N GLU A 92 -6.72 7.54 -50.51
CA GLU A 92 -5.38 7.22 -51.02
C GLU A 92 -4.69 6.09 -50.22
N GLY A 93 -5.39 5.48 -49.25
CA GLY A 93 -4.87 4.38 -48.40
C GLY A 93 -3.86 4.85 -47.34
N LYS A 94 -3.88 6.13 -46.95
CA LYS A 94 -3.08 6.70 -45.88
C LYS A 94 -3.92 6.91 -44.65
N VAL A 95 -3.27 7.03 -43.50
CA VAL A 95 -3.91 7.37 -42.20
C VAL A 95 -3.35 8.69 -41.68
N ILE A 96 -4.15 9.39 -40.92
CA ILE A 96 -3.75 10.59 -40.18
C ILE A 96 -3.66 10.18 -38.70
N MET A 97 -2.68 10.74 -37.98
CA MET A 97 -2.55 10.57 -36.56
C MET A 97 -3.35 11.67 -35.85
N GLU A 98 -4.42 11.28 -35.16
CA GLU A 98 -5.36 12.18 -34.52
C GLU A 98 -5.48 11.89 -33.01
N PHE A 99 -5.71 12.92 -32.24
CA PHE A 99 -6.09 12.87 -30.83
C PHE A 99 -6.78 14.18 -30.48
N SER A 100 -8.08 14.13 -30.26
CA SER A 100 -8.92 15.30 -30.02
C SER A 100 -9.04 15.63 -28.53
N GLY A 101 -9.45 16.86 -28.24
CA GLY A 101 -9.78 17.27 -26.88
C GLY A 101 -10.92 16.46 -26.29
N LYS A 102 -11.84 15.95 -27.10
CA LYS A 102 -12.89 15.04 -26.65
C LYS A 102 -12.29 13.72 -26.15
N GLU A 103 -11.34 13.17 -26.88
CA GLU A 103 -10.64 11.93 -26.48
C GLU A 103 -9.73 12.14 -25.28
N LEU A 104 -9.13 13.33 -25.11
CA LEU A 104 -8.35 13.68 -23.93
C LEU A 104 -9.25 13.75 -22.68
N VAL A 105 -10.34 14.51 -22.76
CA VAL A 105 -11.18 14.82 -21.58
C VAL A 105 -12.01 13.63 -21.14
N LYS A 106 -12.48 12.79 -22.09
CA LYS A 106 -13.43 11.73 -21.82
C LYS A 106 -13.18 10.50 -22.70
N GLY A 107 -13.01 9.36 -22.05
CA GLY A 107 -13.10 8.04 -22.67
C GLY A 107 -14.41 7.36 -22.30
N GLU A 108 -14.80 6.37 -23.10
CA GLU A 108 -16.00 5.55 -22.90
C GLU A 108 -15.61 4.05 -22.91
N PRO A 109 -14.86 3.55 -21.91
CA PRO A 109 -14.51 2.13 -21.87
C PRO A 109 -15.72 1.26 -21.57
N ASP A 110 -15.66 0.00 -21.97
CA ASP A 110 -16.62 -1.02 -21.52
C ASP A 110 -16.39 -1.31 -20.03
N ALA A 111 -17.36 -0.95 -19.20
CA ALA A 111 -17.32 -1.13 -17.76
C ALA A 111 -17.99 -2.43 -17.30
N SER A 112 -18.50 -3.27 -18.21
CA SER A 112 -19.25 -4.48 -17.85
C SER A 112 -18.41 -5.49 -17.05
N SER A 113 -17.09 -5.51 -17.28
CA SER A 113 -16.14 -6.40 -16.60
C SER A 113 -15.57 -5.84 -15.30
N PHE A 114 -15.80 -4.56 -14.99
CA PHE A 114 -15.30 -3.96 -13.76
C PHE A 114 -16.22 -4.26 -12.58
N PRO A 115 -15.67 -4.59 -11.41
CA PRO A 115 -16.45 -4.76 -10.19
C PRO A 115 -17.26 -3.50 -9.87
N SER A 116 -18.55 -3.65 -9.62
CA SER A 116 -19.44 -2.53 -9.31
C SER A 116 -20.17 -2.68 -7.98
N GLY A 117 -20.06 -3.82 -7.31
CA GLY A 117 -20.72 -4.08 -6.03
C GLY A 117 -22.23 -3.77 -6.01
N GLY A 118 -22.91 -3.94 -7.16
CA GLY A 118 -24.33 -3.64 -7.30
C GLY A 118 -24.67 -2.19 -7.67
N LEU A 119 -23.67 -1.29 -7.83
CA LEU A 119 -23.92 0.11 -8.21
C LEU A 119 -24.60 0.28 -9.56
N ARG A 120 -24.47 -0.69 -10.44
CA ARG A 120 -25.05 -0.65 -11.78
C ARG A 120 -25.71 -1.96 -12.15
N ALA A 121 -26.66 -1.88 -13.06
CA ALA A 121 -27.29 -3.07 -13.62
C ALA A 121 -26.32 -3.82 -14.55
N THR A 122 -26.45 -5.14 -14.61
CA THR A 122 -25.55 -6.01 -15.40
C THR A 122 -25.55 -5.70 -16.90
N PHE A 123 -26.61 -5.09 -17.42
CA PHE A 123 -26.71 -4.70 -18.84
C PHE A 123 -26.09 -3.33 -19.16
N GLU A 124 -25.68 -2.57 -18.16
CA GLU A 124 -24.99 -1.29 -18.35
C GLU A 124 -23.52 -1.55 -18.63
N ALA A 125 -23.11 -1.46 -19.89
CA ALA A 125 -21.75 -1.71 -20.31
C ALA A 125 -20.86 -0.45 -20.32
N ARG A 126 -21.46 0.74 -20.27
CA ARG A 126 -20.74 2.00 -20.46
C ARG A 126 -20.24 2.59 -19.13
N GLY A 127 -18.94 2.93 -19.08
CA GLY A 127 -18.33 3.79 -18.08
C GLY A 127 -17.67 5.00 -18.72
N TYR A 128 -17.20 5.93 -17.90
CA TYR A 128 -16.51 7.12 -18.35
C TYR A 128 -15.20 7.31 -17.62
N THR A 129 -14.12 7.59 -18.38
CA THR A 129 -12.91 8.17 -17.83
C THR A 129 -12.96 9.68 -17.93
N ALA A 130 -12.44 10.39 -16.95
CA ALA A 130 -12.33 11.83 -16.94
C ALA A 130 -10.87 12.24 -16.71
N TRP A 131 -10.33 13.09 -17.57
CA TRP A 131 -8.95 13.55 -17.47
C TRP A 131 -8.70 14.27 -16.13
N ASP A 132 -7.72 13.79 -15.38
CA ASP A 132 -7.16 14.50 -14.24
C ASP A 132 -5.95 15.32 -14.68
N CYS A 133 -6.16 16.61 -14.94
CA CYS A 133 -5.09 17.50 -15.34
C CYS A 133 -4.12 17.88 -14.21
N THR A 134 -4.42 17.52 -12.96
CA THR A 134 -3.54 17.76 -11.80
C THR A 134 -2.46 16.71 -11.65
N SER A 135 -2.59 15.58 -12.36
CA SER A 135 -1.54 14.56 -12.51
C SER A 135 -0.97 14.62 -13.92
N PRO A 136 0.35 14.72 -14.10
CA PRO A 136 0.94 14.87 -15.42
C PRO A 136 0.81 13.60 -16.24
N ALA A 137 0.49 13.73 -17.56
CA ALA A 137 0.57 12.62 -18.50
C ALA A 137 2.03 12.22 -18.74
N PHE A 138 2.26 10.95 -19.05
CA PHE A 138 3.60 10.40 -19.19
C PHE A 138 3.70 9.38 -20.34
N LEU A 139 4.91 9.14 -20.81
CA LEU A 139 5.21 8.12 -21.81
C LEU A 139 5.76 6.87 -21.12
N ARG A 140 5.12 5.74 -21.35
CA ARG A 140 5.62 4.44 -20.91
C ARG A 140 6.28 3.72 -22.08
N GLU A 141 7.52 3.30 -21.85
CA GLU A 141 8.31 2.48 -22.78
C GLU A 141 8.24 1.02 -22.33
N ASP A 142 7.80 0.12 -23.18
CA ASP A 142 7.75 -1.32 -22.90
C ASP A 142 7.91 -2.14 -24.20
N ALA A 143 7.69 -3.46 -24.12
CA ALA A 143 7.82 -4.36 -25.25
C ALA A 143 6.85 -4.07 -26.41
N ILE A 144 5.75 -3.37 -26.16
CA ILE A 144 4.75 -2.97 -27.16
C ILE A 144 5.25 -1.74 -27.94
N GLY A 145 6.13 -0.94 -27.33
CA GLY A 145 6.62 0.34 -27.85
C GLY A 145 6.42 1.47 -26.86
N VAL A 146 6.10 2.67 -27.36
CA VAL A 146 5.85 3.85 -26.53
C VAL A 146 4.34 4.15 -26.53
N THR A 147 3.78 4.32 -25.33
CA THR A 147 2.36 4.64 -25.12
C THR A 147 2.23 5.93 -24.30
N LEU A 148 1.39 6.85 -24.75
CA LEU A 148 0.98 8.02 -23.97
C LEU A 148 -0.04 7.58 -22.92
N CYS A 149 0.31 7.67 -21.65
CA CYS A 149 -0.55 7.38 -20.50
C CYS A 149 -1.13 8.69 -19.95
N ILE A 150 -2.45 8.77 -19.89
CA ILE A 150 -3.20 9.95 -19.44
C ILE A 150 -3.87 9.59 -18.12
N PRO A 151 -3.44 10.16 -16.98
CA PRO A 151 -4.09 9.92 -15.70
C PRO A 151 -5.55 10.37 -15.73
N THR A 152 -6.46 9.48 -15.35
CA THR A 152 -7.90 9.71 -15.36
C THR A 152 -8.58 9.19 -14.11
N ALA A 153 -9.73 9.77 -13.80
CA ALA A 153 -10.74 9.20 -12.94
C ALA A 153 -11.66 8.28 -13.76
N PHE A 154 -12.36 7.35 -13.09
CA PHE A 154 -13.28 6.42 -13.74
C PHE A 154 -14.59 6.34 -12.96
N CYS A 155 -15.70 6.51 -13.67
CA CYS A 155 -17.04 6.45 -13.09
C CYS A 155 -18.01 5.60 -13.92
N SER A 156 -19.11 5.19 -13.28
CA SER A 156 -20.24 4.53 -13.92
C SER A 156 -20.97 5.45 -14.89
N TYR A 157 -21.91 4.91 -15.65
CA TYR A 157 -22.81 5.68 -16.51
C TYR A 157 -23.63 6.72 -15.74
N THR A 158 -23.95 6.46 -14.48
CA THR A 158 -24.72 7.32 -13.58
C THR A 158 -23.86 8.26 -12.72
N GLY A 159 -22.54 8.12 -12.80
CA GLY A 159 -21.59 9.06 -12.21
C GLY A 159 -20.95 8.61 -10.88
N GLU A 160 -21.26 7.40 -10.38
CA GLU A 160 -20.61 6.86 -9.18
C GLU A 160 -19.15 6.50 -9.47
N ALA A 161 -18.28 6.78 -8.52
CA ALA A 161 -16.87 6.47 -8.61
C ALA A 161 -16.64 4.94 -8.59
N LEU A 162 -16.03 4.41 -9.66
CA LEU A 162 -15.61 3.01 -9.81
C LEU A 162 -14.09 2.86 -9.73
N ASP A 163 -13.42 3.88 -9.18
CA ASP A 163 -11.97 3.96 -9.07
C ASP A 163 -11.53 4.37 -7.66
N LYS A 164 -10.21 4.43 -7.47
CA LYS A 164 -9.59 4.88 -6.22
C LYS A 164 -9.18 6.36 -6.26
N LYS A 165 -9.10 6.98 -7.44
CA LYS A 165 -8.64 8.36 -7.61
C LYS A 165 -9.73 9.39 -7.33
N THR A 166 -10.96 9.15 -7.78
CA THR A 166 -12.07 10.09 -7.56
C THR A 166 -12.30 10.40 -6.09
N PRO A 167 -12.41 9.39 -5.18
CA PRO A 167 -12.54 9.68 -3.76
C PRO A 167 -11.32 10.39 -3.18
N LEU A 168 -10.11 10.09 -3.66
CA LEU A 168 -8.89 10.76 -3.23
C LEU A 168 -8.94 12.26 -3.53
N LEU A 169 -9.26 12.64 -4.76
CA LEU A 169 -9.38 14.04 -5.17
C LEU A 169 -10.44 14.76 -4.34
N ARG A 170 -11.62 14.15 -4.15
CA ARG A 170 -12.70 14.69 -3.30
C ARG A 170 -12.22 14.90 -1.86
N SER A 171 -11.49 13.97 -1.28
CA SER A 171 -10.95 14.08 0.08
C SER A 171 -9.88 15.16 0.22
N MET A 172 -9.07 15.36 -0.83
CA MET A 172 -8.09 16.45 -0.88
C MET A 172 -8.76 17.83 -0.88
N GLU A 173 -9.84 18.00 -1.64
CA GLU A 173 -10.65 19.22 -1.63
C GLU A 173 -11.29 19.47 -0.26
N ALA A 174 -11.81 18.42 0.38
CA ALA A 174 -12.40 18.50 1.71
C ALA A 174 -11.42 19.00 2.77
N VAL A 175 -10.21 18.44 2.82
CA VAL A 175 -9.22 18.85 3.81
C VAL A 175 -8.62 20.22 3.50
N ASP A 176 -8.46 20.57 2.23
CA ASP A 176 -8.02 21.90 1.78
C ASP A 176 -8.95 23.00 2.33
N GLU A 177 -10.26 22.85 2.09
CA GLU A 177 -11.27 23.82 2.53
C GLU A 177 -11.21 24.04 4.05
N GLN A 178 -11.19 22.97 4.84
CA GLN A 178 -11.26 23.08 6.29
C GLN A 178 -9.93 23.54 6.90
N ALA A 179 -8.79 23.11 6.35
CA ALA A 179 -7.47 23.58 6.81
C ALA A 179 -7.26 25.07 6.52
N LEU A 180 -7.73 25.58 5.38
CA LEU A 180 -7.69 27.01 5.07
C LEU A 180 -8.54 27.83 6.05
N ARG A 181 -9.71 27.33 6.49
CA ARG A 181 -10.53 28.00 7.52
C ARG A 181 -9.72 28.18 8.81
N ILE A 182 -9.05 27.14 9.27
CA ILE A 182 -8.18 27.22 10.45
C ILE A 182 -7.04 28.22 10.23
N LEU A 183 -6.33 28.17 9.10
CA LEU A 183 -5.25 29.11 8.80
C LEU A 183 -5.72 30.58 8.80
N ARG A 184 -6.92 30.85 8.27
CA ARG A 184 -7.52 32.21 8.29
C ARG A 184 -7.75 32.73 9.71
N LEU A 185 -8.14 31.85 10.63
CA LEU A 185 -8.33 32.22 12.05
C LEU A 185 -7.01 32.63 12.72
N PHE A 186 -5.88 32.05 12.30
CA PHE A 186 -4.54 32.44 12.73
C PHE A 186 -3.94 33.60 11.93
N GLY A 187 -4.74 34.29 11.11
CA GLY A 187 -4.32 35.48 10.35
C GLY A 187 -3.54 35.20 9.07
N ASN A 188 -3.42 33.95 8.63
CA ASN A 188 -2.83 33.64 7.34
C ASN A 188 -3.75 34.12 6.21
N THR A 189 -3.27 35.03 5.39
CA THR A 189 -3.99 35.61 4.23
C THR A 189 -3.29 35.33 2.90
N THR A 190 -2.11 34.68 2.92
CA THR A 190 -1.27 34.42 1.74
C THR A 190 -1.54 33.07 1.09
N SER A 191 -1.63 32.03 1.88
CA SER A 191 -1.88 30.68 1.37
C SER A 191 -3.25 30.57 0.69
N LYS A 192 -3.29 29.94 -0.47
CA LYS A 192 -4.51 29.75 -1.27
C LYS A 192 -5.02 28.32 -1.18
N ARG A 193 -4.14 27.36 -0.93
CA ARG A 193 -4.43 25.93 -0.84
C ARG A 193 -3.64 25.27 0.28
N VAL A 194 -4.23 24.22 0.84
CA VAL A 194 -3.55 23.25 1.69
C VAL A 194 -3.68 21.88 1.03
N THR A 195 -2.56 21.27 0.71
CA THR A 195 -2.55 19.99 0.01
C THR A 195 -1.93 18.92 0.91
N PRO A 196 -2.58 17.75 1.05
CA PRO A 196 -1.92 16.62 1.68
C PRO A 196 -0.72 16.18 0.85
N SER A 197 0.43 16.07 1.49
CA SER A 197 1.66 15.55 0.91
C SER A 197 1.93 14.14 1.42
N VAL A 198 2.36 13.25 0.53
CA VAL A 198 2.53 11.83 0.80
C VAL A 198 3.85 11.32 0.25
N GLY A 199 4.55 10.51 1.05
CA GLY A 199 5.70 9.71 0.62
C GLY A 199 5.50 8.27 1.08
N ALA A 200 5.41 7.34 0.14
CA ALA A 200 5.21 5.92 0.43
C ALA A 200 6.52 5.16 0.26
N GLU A 201 6.97 4.51 1.32
CA GLU A 201 8.14 3.63 1.33
C GLU A 201 7.69 2.23 0.91
N GLN A 202 8.13 1.75 -0.25
CA GLN A 202 7.70 0.48 -0.82
C GLN A 202 8.65 -0.65 -0.48
N GLU A 203 8.23 -1.57 0.38
CA GLU A 203 8.92 -2.82 0.63
C GLU A 203 8.51 -3.90 -0.38
N TYR A 204 9.43 -4.80 -0.70
CA TYR A 204 9.20 -5.90 -1.66
C TYR A 204 10.24 -7.02 -1.48
N PHE A 205 9.89 -8.23 -1.96
CA PHE A 205 10.84 -9.34 -2.07
C PHE A 205 11.24 -9.59 -3.52
N LEU A 206 12.46 -10.08 -3.71
CA LEU A 206 12.94 -10.58 -4.98
C LEU A 206 13.25 -12.07 -4.87
N VAL A 207 12.85 -12.85 -5.87
CA VAL A 207 13.15 -14.27 -5.98
C VAL A 207 13.64 -14.58 -7.38
N ASP A 208 14.45 -15.61 -7.52
CA ASP A 208 14.90 -16.08 -8.83
C ASP A 208 13.72 -16.54 -9.68
N HIS A 209 13.71 -16.14 -10.98
CA HIS A 209 12.61 -16.43 -11.90
C HIS A 209 12.39 -17.92 -12.14
N GLU A 210 13.46 -18.71 -12.28
CA GLU A 210 13.32 -20.13 -12.53
C GLU A 210 12.76 -20.88 -11.33
N LYS A 211 13.14 -20.47 -10.12
CA LYS A 211 12.58 -21.01 -8.88
C LYS A 211 11.13 -20.59 -8.66
N TYR A 212 10.80 -19.33 -8.99
CA TYR A 212 9.43 -18.84 -8.96
C TYR A 212 8.49 -19.68 -9.84
N LEU A 213 8.91 -20.03 -11.06
CA LEU A 213 8.09 -20.83 -11.97
C LEU A 213 7.82 -22.26 -11.46
N GLN A 214 8.62 -22.76 -10.53
CA GLN A 214 8.42 -24.05 -9.89
C GLN A 214 7.47 -24.01 -8.68
N ARG A 215 7.07 -22.82 -8.24
CA ARG A 215 6.20 -22.58 -7.09
C ARG A 215 4.82 -22.11 -7.53
N LYS A 216 3.86 -23.03 -7.59
CA LYS A 216 2.48 -22.72 -7.99
C LYS A 216 1.79 -21.75 -7.04
N ASP A 217 2.09 -21.83 -5.75
CA ASP A 217 1.58 -20.88 -4.74
C ASP A 217 2.06 -19.45 -5.00
N LEU A 218 3.32 -19.22 -5.32
CA LEU A 218 3.82 -17.89 -5.70
C LEU A 218 3.15 -17.36 -6.97
N ILE A 219 2.91 -18.24 -7.97
CA ILE A 219 2.25 -17.86 -9.23
C ILE A 219 0.80 -17.46 -9.01
N TYR A 220 0.04 -18.22 -8.23
CA TYR A 220 -1.41 -18.01 -8.06
C TYR A 220 -1.76 -17.05 -6.92
N ALA A 221 -1.02 -17.10 -5.81
CA ALA A 221 -1.33 -16.35 -4.59
C ALA A 221 -0.31 -15.25 -4.26
N GLY A 222 0.84 -15.18 -4.93
CA GLY A 222 1.90 -14.22 -4.61
C GLY A 222 2.65 -14.53 -3.30
N ARG A 223 2.28 -15.59 -2.59
CA ARG A 223 2.91 -16.04 -1.34
C ARG A 223 3.09 -17.56 -1.32
N THR A 224 4.02 -18.02 -0.49
CA THR A 224 4.19 -19.45 -0.23
C THR A 224 3.09 -19.97 0.69
N LEU A 225 2.44 -21.06 0.28
CA LEU A 225 1.39 -21.73 1.05
C LEU A 225 1.94 -22.94 1.83
N PHE A 226 3.11 -23.44 1.42
CA PHE A 226 3.90 -24.47 2.07
C PHE A 226 5.35 -23.99 2.19
N GLY A 227 6.07 -24.48 3.17
CA GLY A 227 7.49 -24.23 3.32
C GLY A 227 7.97 -24.31 4.76
N ALA A 228 8.91 -25.22 5.01
CA ALA A 228 9.61 -25.31 6.27
C ALA A 228 10.66 -24.19 6.39
N MET A 229 10.93 -23.76 7.63
CA MET A 229 11.97 -22.76 7.89
C MET A 229 13.36 -23.32 7.55
N PRO A 230 14.20 -22.55 6.86
CA PRO A 230 15.57 -22.93 6.59
C PRO A 230 16.42 -22.85 7.89
N PRO A 231 17.63 -23.42 7.88
CA PRO A 231 18.54 -23.37 9.04
C PRO A 231 18.89 -21.95 9.49
N LYS A 232 18.80 -20.99 8.60
CA LYS A 232 19.00 -19.56 8.86
C LYS A 232 17.81 -18.79 8.31
N GLY A 233 17.24 -17.91 9.13
CA GLY A 233 16.26 -16.90 8.73
C GLY A 233 16.88 -15.50 8.74
N GLN A 234 16.42 -14.64 9.65
CA GLN A 234 16.86 -13.24 9.81
C GLN A 234 17.58 -12.99 11.14
N GLU A 235 18.01 -14.03 11.86
CA GLU A 235 18.43 -13.99 13.27
C GLU A 235 19.60 -13.04 13.55
N LEU A 236 20.46 -12.79 12.61
CA LEU A 236 21.62 -11.92 12.77
C LEU A 236 21.39 -10.50 12.24
N GLU A 237 20.25 -10.26 11.62
CA GLU A 237 19.93 -8.99 10.92
C GLU A 237 21.02 -8.56 9.91
N ASP A 238 21.82 -9.52 9.44
CA ASP A 238 22.97 -9.31 8.58
C ASP A 238 22.62 -9.01 7.12
N HIS A 239 21.35 -9.15 6.74
CA HIS A 239 20.85 -8.68 5.46
C HIS A 239 20.63 -7.17 5.49
N TYR A 240 19.97 -6.64 6.51
CA TYR A 240 19.73 -5.20 6.66
C TYR A 240 21.01 -4.37 6.70
N PHE A 241 21.99 -4.80 7.45
CA PHE A 241 23.31 -4.17 7.56
C PHE A 241 24.33 -4.68 6.53
N GLY A 242 23.93 -5.56 5.61
CA GLY A 242 24.78 -6.14 4.59
C GLY A 242 24.93 -5.24 3.35
N SER A 243 25.92 -5.56 2.53
CA SER A 243 26.05 -4.94 1.21
C SER A 243 24.98 -5.47 0.25
N ILE A 244 24.52 -4.61 -0.66
CA ILE A 244 23.61 -5.02 -1.74
C ILE A 244 24.39 -5.92 -2.71
N ARG A 245 23.85 -7.11 -3.01
CA ARG A 245 24.45 -8.04 -3.97
C ARG A 245 24.45 -7.45 -5.38
N GLU A 246 25.43 -7.81 -6.19
CA GLU A 246 25.67 -7.24 -7.53
C GLU A 246 24.45 -7.35 -8.46
N ARG A 247 23.79 -8.52 -8.49
CA ARG A 247 22.57 -8.73 -9.28
C ARG A 247 21.44 -7.80 -8.85
N ILE A 248 21.26 -7.62 -7.55
CA ILE A 248 20.25 -6.74 -6.96
C ILE A 248 20.60 -5.27 -7.21
N ALA A 249 21.87 -4.89 -7.08
CA ALA A 249 22.35 -3.54 -7.37
C ALA A 249 22.09 -3.15 -8.85
N ALA A 250 22.31 -4.09 -9.79
CA ALA A 250 21.99 -3.88 -11.20
C ALA A 250 20.49 -3.68 -11.44
N PHE A 251 19.64 -4.48 -10.80
CA PHE A 251 18.18 -4.32 -10.81
C PHE A 251 17.76 -2.95 -10.23
N MET A 252 18.24 -2.60 -9.03
CA MET A 252 17.92 -1.34 -8.37
C MET A 252 18.32 -0.11 -9.20
N LYS A 253 19.47 -0.18 -9.88
CA LYS A 253 19.91 0.86 -10.79
C LYS A 253 18.94 1.08 -11.93
N GLU A 254 18.51 0.01 -12.62
CA GLU A 254 17.56 0.11 -13.74
C GLU A 254 16.19 0.59 -13.26
N VAL A 255 15.70 0.13 -12.10
CA VAL A 255 14.47 0.64 -11.48
C VAL A 255 14.54 2.15 -11.28
N ASN A 256 15.63 2.67 -10.72
CA ASN A 256 15.80 4.11 -10.54
C ASN A 256 15.76 4.86 -11.86
N GLU A 257 16.48 4.39 -12.88
CA GLU A 257 16.53 5.03 -14.18
C GLU A 257 15.17 5.10 -14.87
N GLU A 258 14.39 4.00 -14.82
CA GLU A 258 13.02 3.96 -15.35
C GLU A 258 12.08 4.89 -14.59
N LEU A 259 12.15 4.88 -13.24
CA LEU A 259 11.31 5.75 -12.40
C LEU A 259 11.66 7.24 -12.58
N TRP A 260 12.94 7.59 -12.67
CA TRP A 260 13.35 8.98 -12.93
C TRP A 260 12.87 9.50 -14.29
N LYS A 261 12.90 8.68 -15.35
CA LYS A 261 12.29 9.06 -16.64
C LYS A 261 10.81 9.41 -16.50
N LEU A 262 10.08 8.68 -15.65
CA LEU A 262 8.66 8.89 -15.37
C LEU A 262 8.40 10.02 -14.34
N GLY A 263 9.43 10.72 -13.90
CA GLY A 263 9.30 11.82 -12.94
C GLY A 263 9.07 11.36 -11.49
N VAL A 264 9.20 10.08 -11.21
CA VAL A 264 9.12 9.55 -9.82
C VAL A 264 10.42 9.83 -9.10
N PRO A 265 10.42 10.61 -8.00
CA PRO A 265 11.63 11.00 -7.30
C PRO A 265 12.16 9.88 -6.38
N ALA A 266 12.41 8.70 -6.92
CA ALA A 266 13.00 7.58 -6.20
C ALA A 266 14.37 7.98 -5.64
N LYS A 267 14.56 7.90 -4.32
CA LYS A 267 15.74 8.45 -3.65
C LYS A 267 16.54 7.41 -2.91
N THR A 268 15.89 6.55 -2.15
CA THR A 268 16.56 5.60 -1.27
C THR A 268 16.21 4.18 -1.67
N GLN A 269 17.21 3.32 -1.75
CA GLN A 269 17.05 1.86 -1.88
C GLN A 269 18.02 1.18 -0.94
N HIS A 270 17.56 0.15 -0.23
CA HIS A 270 18.38 -0.63 0.69
C HIS A 270 17.80 -2.03 0.90
N ASN A 271 18.57 -2.87 1.58
CA ASN A 271 18.10 -4.17 2.04
C ASN A 271 17.21 -3.99 3.28
N GLU A 272 16.17 -4.81 3.38
CA GLU A 272 15.34 -4.95 4.57
C GLU A 272 15.79 -6.11 5.47
N VAL A 273 15.12 -6.32 6.61
CA VAL A 273 15.53 -7.28 7.64
C VAL A 273 15.43 -8.73 7.14
N ALA A 274 14.35 -9.08 6.44
CA ALA A 274 14.20 -10.42 5.91
C ALA A 274 15.16 -10.67 4.72
N PRO A 275 15.75 -11.86 4.61
CA PRO A 275 16.52 -12.21 3.43
C PRO A 275 15.71 -12.02 2.15
N ALA A 276 16.35 -11.52 1.09
CA ALA A 276 15.74 -11.19 -0.21
C ALA A 276 14.68 -10.07 -0.16
N GLN A 277 14.54 -9.37 0.95
CA GLN A 277 13.64 -8.21 1.09
C GLN A 277 14.41 -6.90 0.91
N HIS A 278 13.76 -5.95 0.24
CA HIS A 278 14.33 -4.64 -0.10
C HIS A 278 13.26 -3.56 0.02
N GLU A 279 13.71 -2.31 0.09
CA GLU A 279 12.84 -1.14 0.13
C GLU A 279 13.25 -0.07 -0.88
N LEU A 280 12.25 0.63 -1.43
CA LEU A 280 12.42 1.85 -2.22
C LEU A 280 11.60 2.96 -1.61
N ALA A 281 12.24 4.08 -1.27
CA ALA A 281 11.60 5.27 -0.73
C ALA A 281 11.75 6.48 -1.66
N PRO A 282 10.65 7.05 -2.19
CA PRO A 282 10.65 8.27 -2.96
C PRO A 282 10.64 9.52 -2.05
N ILE A 283 10.97 10.68 -2.61
CA ILE A 283 10.64 11.96 -2.00
C ILE A 283 9.12 12.13 -2.05
N TYR A 284 8.54 12.77 -1.02
CA TYR A 284 7.10 13.03 -0.96
C TYR A 284 6.63 14.01 -2.05
N GLU A 285 5.37 13.85 -2.44
CA GLU A 285 4.65 14.66 -3.43
C GLU A 285 3.22 14.94 -2.96
N GLN A 286 2.46 15.73 -3.71
CA GLN A 286 1.01 15.87 -3.48
C GLN A 286 0.33 14.51 -3.55
N ALA A 287 -0.66 14.27 -2.70
CA ALA A 287 -1.22 12.94 -2.49
C ALA A 287 -1.70 12.24 -3.77
N ASN A 288 -2.35 12.95 -4.70
CA ASN A 288 -2.80 12.37 -5.97
C ASN A 288 -1.62 11.93 -6.86
N VAL A 289 -0.57 12.76 -6.95
CA VAL A 289 0.65 12.43 -7.71
C VAL A 289 1.42 11.31 -7.02
N ALA A 290 1.55 11.35 -5.69
CA ALA A 290 2.23 10.30 -4.92
C ALA A 290 1.54 8.94 -5.06
N VAL A 291 0.20 8.91 -5.11
CA VAL A 291 -0.58 7.68 -5.34
C VAL A 291 -0.32 7.14 -6.74
N ASP A 292 -0.32 7.97 -7.78
CA ASP A 292 0.03 7.56 -9.13
C ASP A 292 1.48 7.07 -9.21
N HIS A 293 2.42 7.78 -8.60
CA HIS A 293 3.83 7.37 -8.52
C HIS A 293 4.01 6.01 -7.85
N ASN A 294 3.27 5.72 -6.79
CA ASN A 294 3.36 4.41 -6.14
C ASN A 294 2.85 3.28 -7.04
N GLN A 295 1.81 3.50 -7.84
CA GLN A 295 1.37 2.54 -8.86
C GLN A 295 2.48 2.30 -9.90
N LEU A 296 3.14 3.36 -10.39
CA LEU A 296 4.27 3.25 -11.31
C LEU A 296 5.46 2.53 -10.69
N VAL A 297 5.74 2.77 -9.40
CA VAL A 297 6.78 2.02 -8.66
C VAL A 297 6.47 0.53 -8.66
N MET A 298 5.25 0.13 -8.28
CA MET A 298 4.87 -1.29 -8.24
C MET A 298 4.96 -1.97 -9.61
N GLU A 299 4.53 -1.30 -10.67
CA GLU A 299 4.63 -1.82 -12.05
C GLU A 299 6.09 -1.92 -12.50
N THR A 300 6.88 -0.89 -12.24
CA THR A 300 8.29 -0.82 -12.65
C THR A 300 9.11 -1.91 -11.95
N LEU A 301 8.91 -2.11 -10.64
CA LEU A 301 9.59 -3.17 -9.89
C LEU A 301 9.33 -4.55 -10.52
N LYS A 302 8.08 -4.86 -10.88
CA LYS A 302 7.73 -6.14 -11.52
C LYS A 302 8.35 -6.29 -12.92
N LYS A 303 8.27 -5.24 -13.75
CA LYS A 303 8.79 -5.26 -15.12
C LYS A 303 10.30 -5.39 -15.17
N VAL A 304 11.00 -4.60 -14.37
CA VAL A 304 12.48 -4.62 -14.32
C VAL A 304 12.97 -5.92 -13.71
N ALA A 305 12.31 -6.47 -12.67
CA ALA A 305 12.66 -7.78 -12.11
C ALA A 305 12.71 -8.85 -13.21
N GLY A 306 11.71 -8.92 -14.09
CA GLY A 306 11.69 -9.85 -15.21
C GLY A 306 12.87 -9.70 -16.16
N ARG A 307 13.37 -8.49 -16.40
CA ARG A 307 14.57 -8.25 -17.24
C ARG A 307 15.86 -8.79 -16.62
N HIS A 308 15.91 -8.86 -15.27
CA HIS A 308 17.05 -9.36 -14.51
C HIS A 308 16.94 -10.86 -14.15
N GLY A 309 15.96 -11.59 -14.71
CA GLY A 309 15.70 -12.99 -14.36
C GLY A 309 15.24 -13.15 -12.91
N LEU A 310 14.54 -12.15 -12.39
CA LEU A 310 13.96 -12.10 -11.05
C LEU A 310 12.43 -11.97 -11.13
N ASN A 311 11.75 -12.28 -10.04
CA ASN A 311 10.35 -11.91 -9.81
C ASN A 311 10.26 -11.05 -8.56
N CYS A 312 9.55 -9.92 -8.68
CA CYS A 312 9.22 -9.05 -7.55
C CYS A 312 7.89 -9.50 -6.92
N LEU A 313 7.95 -9.84 -5.64
CA LEU A 313 6.77 -10.18 -4.84
C LEU A 313 6.35 -8.95 -4.04
N LEU A 314 5.15 -8.46 -4.32
CA LEU A 314 4.54 -7.34 -3.60
C LEU A 314 3.47 -7.82 -2.59
N HIS A 315 3.49 -9.10 -2.21
CA HIS A 315 2.60 -9.62 -1.19
C HIS A 315 3.07 -9.20 0.21
N GLU A 316 2.15 -9.00 1.14
CA GLU A 316 2.40 -8.55 2.51
C GLU A 316 3.19 -9.58 3.33
N LYS A 317 3.00 -10.88 3.07
CA LYS A 317 3.67 -11.98 3.76
C LYS A 317 4.02 -13.13 2.80
N PRO A 318 5.01 -12.94 1.92
CA PRO A 318 5.37 -13.99 0.95
C PRO A 318 5.95 -15.24 1.62
N PHE A 319 6.61 -15.08 2.76
CA PHE A 319 7.26 -16.16 3.50
C PHE A 319 6.86 -16.10 4.97
N ALA A 320 6.41 -17.23 5.51
CA ALA A 320 6.12 -17.34 6.93
C ALA A 320 7.42 -17.32 7.76
N GLY A 321 7.36 -16.83 8.99
CA GLY A 321 8.48 -16.85 9.93
C GLY A 321 9.53 -15.75 9.78
N VAL A 322 9.49 -14.95 8.72
CA VAL A 322 10.33 -13.76 8.51
C VAL A 322 9.47 -12.49 8.40
N ASN A 323 10.08 -11.31 8.35
CA ASN A 323 9.34 -10.05 8.18
C ASN A 323 8.46 -10.08 6.92
N GLY A 324 7.32 -9.43 6.99
CA GLY A 324 6.48 -9.13 5.84
C GLY A 324 6.81 -7.77 5.22
N SER A 325 6.15 -7.44 4.12
CA SER A 325 6.32 -6.19 3.39
C SER A 325 5.08 -5.30 3.49
N GLY A 326 5.31 -4.02 3.68
CA GLY A 326 4.28 -2.99 3.71
C GLY A 326 4.69 -1.74 2.94
N LYS A 327 3.98 -0.67 3.26
CA LYS A 327 4.31 0.70 2.87
C LYS A 327 4.16 1.60 4.07
N HIS A 328 5.20 2.34 4.41
CA HIS A 328 5.04 3.40 5.38
C HIS A 328 4.51 4.64 4.65
N ASN A 329 3.24 4.96 4.88
CA ASN A 329 2.57 6.10 4.27
C ASN A 329 2.84 7.35 5.10
N ASN A 330 3.87 8.11 4.73
CA ASN A 330 4.21 9.39 5.36
C ASN A 330 3.24 10.46 4.86
N TRP A 331 2.44 11.01 5.76
CA TRP A 331 1.38 11.98 5.45
C TRP A 331 1.56 13.29 6.21
N SER A 332 1.40 14.43 5.53
CA SER A 332 1.42 15.77 6.11
C SER A 332 0.49 16.71 5.35
N LEU A 333 0.26 17.92 5.89
CA LEU A 333 -0.53 18.98 5.27
C LEU A 333 0.38 20.19 5.01
N THR A 334 0.49 20.59 3.75
CA THR A 334 1.39 21.67 3.33
C THR A 334 0.64 22.70 2.49
N THR A 335 0.87 23.99 2.75
CA THR A 335 0.31 25.09 1.96
C THR A 335 1.04 25.25 0.62
N ASP A 336 0.39 25.93 -0.33
CA ASP A 336 0.99 26.27 -1.64
C ASP A 336 2.21 27.21 -1.53
N ASP A 337 2.36 27.95 -0.43
CA ASP A 337 3.52 28.78 -0.10
C ASP A 337 4.52 28.10 0.86
N GLY A 338 4.37 26.80 1.11
CA GLY A 338 5.39 25.95 1.74
C GLY A 338 5.31 25.84 3.27
N ILE A 339 4.21 26.25 3.90
CA ILE A 339 4.01 26.08 5.34
C ILE A 339 3.50 24.65 5.60
N ASN A 340 4.25 23.87 6.40
CA ASN A 340 3.80 22.57 6.87
C ASN A 340 3.03 22.73 8.19
N LEU A 341 1.76 22.36 8.21
CA LEU A 341 0.88 22.50 9.38
C LEU A 341 1.27 21.57 10.54
N LEU A 342 2.00 20.52 10.26
CA LEU A 342 2.51 19.55 11.24
C LEU A 342 3.96 19.83 11.67
N ASN A 343 4.51 21.00 11.33
CA ASN A 343 5.82 21.39 11.83
C ASN A 343 5.69 22.03 13.22
N PRO A 344 6.20 21.37 14.29
CA PRO A 344 6.11 21.89 15.65
C PRO A 344 6.97 23.14 15.89
N GLY A 345 7.98 23.38 15.04
CA GLY A 345 8.99 24.40 15.28
C GLY A 345 9.97 24.03 16.40
N GLU A 346 10.76 25.00 16.84
CA GLU A 346 11.74 24.79 17.90
C GLU A 346 11.10 24.74 19.31
N THR A 347 9.98 25.42 19.49
CA THR A 347 9.22 25.51 20.74
C THR A 347 7.78 25.02 20.56
N PRO A 348 7.56 23.68 20.47
CA PRO A 348 6.21 23.12 20.22
C PRO A 348 5.13 23.62 21.16
N HIS A 349 5.46 23.87 22.43
CA HIS A 349 4.52 24.35 23.46
C HIS A 349 4.00 25.80 23.21
N GLU A 350 4.70 26.60 22.42
CA GLU A 350 4.30 27.95 22.04
C GLU A 350 3.57 28.01 20.68
N ASN A 351 3.66 26.94 19.88
CA ASN A 351 3.07 26.88 18.55
C ASN A 351 1.60 26.45 18.62
N ILE A 352 0.72 27.39 18.93
CA ILE A 352 -0.73 27.12 19.15
C ILE A 352 -1.41 26.59 17.89
N GLN A 353 -1.02 27.07 16.70
CA GLN A 353 -1.57 26.56 15.43
C GLN A 353 -1.21 25.08 15.25
N PHE A 354 0.04 24.70 15.48
CA PHE A 354 0.47 23.31 15.44
C PHE A 354 -0.29 22.44 16.47
N LEU A 355 -0.39 22.93 17.72
CA LEU A 355 -1.07 22.19 18.78
C LEU A 355 -2.57 21.99 18.48
N LEU A 356 -3.22 22.97 17.87
CA LEU A 356 -4.61 22.81 17.42
C LEU A 356 -4.70 21.74 16.32
N VAL A 357 -3.86 21.81 15.29
CA VAL A 357 -3.86 20.81 14.21
C VAL A 357 -3.57 19.42 14.78
N LEU A 358 -2.57 19.29 15.65
CA LEU A 358 -2.25 18.04 16.32
C LEU A 358 -3.44 17.48 17.10
N SER A 359 -4.12 18.33 17.90
CA SER A 359 -5.30 17.90 18.68
C SER A 359 -6.46 17.46 17.77
N CYS A 360 -6.63 18.11 16.61
CA CYS A 360 -7.60 17.69 15.60
C CYS A 360 -7.26 16.32 15.01
N ILE A 361 -6.00 16.05 14.71
CA ILE A 361 -5.57 14.74 14.20
C ILE A 361 -5.76 13.62 15.25
N LEU A 362 -5.40 13.90 16.52
CA LEU A 362 -5.64 12.94 17.61
C LEU A 362 -7.13 12.61 17.75
N LYS A 363 -7.99 13.62 17.70
CA LYS A 363 -9.45 13.48 17.73
C LYS A 363 -9.98 12.69 16.54
N ALA A 364 -9.50 13.00 15.33
CA ALA A 364 -9.89 12.34 14.09
C ALA A 364 -9.58 10.84 14.15
N VAL A 365 -8.35 10.48 14.48
CA VAL A 365 -7.89 9.09 14.54
C VAL A 365 -8.55 8.32 15.69
N ASP A 366 -8.77 8.95 16.85
CA ASP A 366 -9.46 8.29 17.97
C ASP A 366 -10.92 7.97 17.66
N ARG A 367 -11.62 8.87 16.97
CA ARG A 367 -13.03 8.67 16.59
C ARG A 367 -13.22 7.63 15.50
N HIS A 368 -12.29 7.58 14.55
CA HIS A 368 -12.36 6.78 13.34
C HIS A 368 -11.24 5.73 13.26
N ALA A 369 -10.82 5.21 14.42
CA ALA A 369 -9.76 4.21 14.48
C ALA A 369 -10.11 2.92 13.72
N ASP A 370 -11.38 2.51 13.76
CA ASP A 370 -11.91 1.38 13.00
C ASP A 370 -11.86 1.61 11.49
N LEU A 371 -12.25 2.79 11.04
CA LEU A 371 -12.22 3.18 9.63
C LEU A 371 -10.78 3.32 9.12
N LEU A 372 -9.87 3.88 9.92
CA LEU A 372 -8.44 3.95 9.55
C LEU A 372 -7.82 2.55 9.48
N ARG A 373 -8.20 1.62 10.38
CA ARG A 373 -7.78 0.22 10.30
C ARG A 373 -8.32 -0.47 9.04
N GLU A 374 -9.58 -0.19 8.70
CA GLU A 374 -10.21 -0.73 7.50
C GLU A 374 -9.47 -0.27 6.22
N SER A 375 -9.04 1.00 6.14
CA SER A 375 -8.35 1.55 4.98
C SER A 375 -7.04 0.83 4.59
N ALA A 376 -6.51 0.00 5.48
CA ALA A 376 -5.37 -0.88 5.28
C ALA A 376 -5.74 -2.37 5.47
N ALA A 377 -7.02 -2.72 5.35
CA ALA A 377 -7.49 -4.08 5.45
C ALA A 377 -7.31 -4.82 4.12
N ASP A 378 -6.50 -5.86 4.17
CA ASP A 378 -6.19 -6.74 3.03
C ASP A 378 -5.96 -8.16 3.52
N VAL A 379 -6.20 -9.15 2.65
CA VAL A 379 -5.97 -10.58 2.93
C VAL A 379 -4.51 -10.83 3.33
N GLY A 380 -3.57 -10.20 2.66
CA GLY A 380 -2.15 -10.32 2.96
C GLY A 380 -1.78 -9.74 4.33
N ASN A 381 -2.40 -8.62 4.70
CA ASN A 381 -2.20 -7.99 6.00
C ASN A 381 -2.73 -8.82 7.17
N ASP A 382 -3.71 -9.68 6.97
CA ASP A 382 -4.15 -10.64 8.00
C ASP A 382 -3.02 -11.58 8.42
N HIS A 383 -2.06 -11.84 7.53
CA HIS A 383 -0.87 -12.65 7.80
C HIS A 383 0.33 -11.85 8.30
N ARG A 384 0.38 -10.54 8.04
CA ARG A 384 1.52 -9.66 8.33
C ARG A 384 1.40 -8.96 9.68
N LEU A 385 0.23 -8.40 10.01
CA LEU A 385 0.06 -7.51 11.16
C LEU A 385 0.30 -8.22 12.50
N GLY A 386 0.91 -7.49 13.44
CA GLY A 386 1.05 -7.90 14.84
C GLY A 386 2.40 -8.50 15.22
N ALA A 387 3.35 -8.65 14.28
CA ALA A 387 4.69 -9.15 14.55
C ALA A 387 5.70 -8.75 13.48
N ASN A 388 7.00 -8.90 13.77
CA ASN A 388 8.08 -8.73 12.79
C ASN A 388 8.02 -7.35 12.09
N GLU A 389 8.09 -6.27 12.87
CA GLU A 389 8.05 -4.86 12.44
C GLU A 389 6.70 -4.39 11.84
N ALA A 390 5.72 -5.25 11.68
CA ALA A 390 4.37 -4.86 11.31
C ALA A 390 3.55 -4.44 12.55
N PRO A 391 2.82 -3.31 12.51
CA PRO A 391 2.06 -2.84 13.67
C PRO A 391 0.93 -3.82 14.03
N PRO A 392 0.46 -3.81 15.31
CA PRO A 392 -0.72 -4.56 15.69
C PRO A 392 -1.98 -4.01 15.03
N ALA A 393 -3.05 -4.80 14.97
CA ALA A 393 -4.34 -4.40 14.40
C ALA A 393 -5.10 -3.34 15.22
N ILE A 394 -4.50 -2.81 16.27
CA ILE A 394 -5.04 -1.75 17.13
C ILE A 394 -4.44 -0.42 16.69
N ILE A 395 -5.27 0.52 16.27
CA ILE A 395 -4.81 1.87 15.97
C ILE A 395 -4.47 2.59 17.27
N SER A 396 -3.26 3.13 17.33
CA SER A 396 -2.77 4.04 18.38
C SER A 396 -1.80 5.04 17.76
N ILE A 397 -1.58 6.15 18.45
CA ILE A 397 -0.69 7.22 17.98
C ILE A 397 0.53 7.31 18.88
N PHE A 398 1.71 7.22 18.26
CA PHE A 398 2.98 7.58 18.88
C PHE A 398 3.29 9.05 18.59
N ILE A 399 3.53 9.85 19.63
CA ILE A 399 3.90 11.27 19.49
C ILE A 399 5.30 11.59 20.03
N GLY A 400 5.94 10.64 20.70
CA GLY A 400 7.25 10.80 21.30
C GLY A 400 7.23 11.57 22.62
N GLU A 401 8.32 11.48 23.38
CA GLU A 401 8.42 12.02 24.74
C GLU A 401 8.25 13.53 24.83
N GLN A 402 8.70 14.28 23.81
CA GLN A 402 8.62 15.74 23.82
C GLN A 402 7.17 16.22 23.74
N LEU A 403 6.42 15.72 22.78
CA LEU A 403 5.02 16.11 22.60
C LEU A 403 4.13 15.50 23.69
N GLU A 404 4.46 14.31 24.19
CA GLU A 404 3.74 13.74 25.33
C GLU A 404 3.86 14.62 26.58
N ASP A 405 5.06 15.14 26.87
CA ASP A 405 5.26 16.08 28.00
C ASP A 405 4.43 17.37 27.80
N VAL A 406 4.35 17.90 26.60
CA VAL A 406 3.52 19.09 26.27
C VAL A 406 2.03 18.77 26.47
N VAL A 407 1.56 17.63 25.96
CA VAL A 407 0.17 17.16 26.12
C VAL A 407 -0.16 16.97 27.59
N ASP A 408 0.73 16.37 28.36
CA ASP A 408 0.55 16.15 29.81
C ASP A 408 0.46 17.47 30.60
N GLN A 409 1.29 18.46 30.26
CA GLN A 409 1.20 19.78 30.85
C GLN A 409 -0.16 20.44 30.52
N LEU A 410 -0.58 20.42 29.25
CA LEU A 410 -1.86 21.00 28.84
C LEU A 410 -3.07 20.31 29.50
N CYS A 411 -3.05 18.99 29.62
CA CYS A 411 -4.13 18.23 30.25
C CYS A 411 -4.19 18.44 31.78
N SER A 412 -3.03 18.58 32.45
CA SER A 412 -2.97 18.65 33.94
C SER A 412 -3.09 20.07 34.47
N THR A 413 -2.41 21.05 33.88
CA THR A 413 -2.35 22.44 34.36
C THR A 413 -3.13 23.42 33.50
N GLY A 414 -3.43 23.04 32.26
CA GLY A 414 -4.09 23.91 31.26
C GLY A 414 -3.11 24.75 30.46
N GLU A 415 -1.83 24.76 30.82
CA GLU A 415 -0.78 25.51 30.13
C GLU A 415 0.47 24.65 29.99
N ALA A 416 1.14 24.72 28.85
CA ALA A 416 2.45 24.13 28.63
C ALA A 416 3.51 25.23 28.66
N THR A 417 4.43 25.13 29.59
CA THR A 417 5.44 26.18 29.84
C THR A 417 6.83 25.83 29.35
N ARG A 418 7.01 24.60 28.87
CA ARG A 418 8.30 24.08 28.39
C ARG A 418 8.12 22.93 27.40
N SER A 419 9.15 22.72 26.59
CA SER A 419 9.34 21.52 25.79
C SER A 419 10.67 20.87 26.16
N LYS A 420 10.72 19.53 26.20
CA LYS A 420 11.99 18.80 26.36
C LYS A 420 12.87 19.06 25.14
N ALA A 421 14.12 19.46 25.35
CA ALA A 421 15.11 19.59 24.26
C ALA A 421 15.76 18.24 23.96
N GLY A 422 16.06 17.96 22.70
CA GLY A 422 16.71 16.72 22.28
C GLY A 422 18.12 16.50 22.83
N GLY A 423 18.85 17.58 23.15
CA GLY A 423 20.20 17.52 23.67
C GLY A 423 21.28 17.22 22.62
N THR A 424 22.53 17.17 23.04
CA THR A 424 23.67 16.89 22.15
C THR A 424 24.27 15.52 22.49
N LEU A 425 24.46 14.70 21.50
CA LEU A 425 25.14 13.41 21.60
C LEU A 425 26.64 13.61 21.30
N LYS A 426 27.49 13.29 22.27
CA LYS A 426 28.94 13.30 22.11
C LYS A 426 29.44 11.89 21.92
N THR A 427 30.04 11.61 20.77
CA THR A 427 30.62 10.29 20.47
C THR A 427 31.88 9.96 21.26
N GLY A 428 32.50 10.97 21.90
CA GLY A 428 33.79 10.83 22.60
C GLY A 428 34.99 10.79 21.66
N VAL A 429 34.80 10.88 20.36
CA VAL A 429 35.86 10.89 19.34
C VAL A 429 36.08 12.32 18.86
N ARG A 430 37.32 12.84 18.96
CA ARG A 430 37.67 14.24 18.63
C ARG A 430 37.41 14.62 17.16
N THR A 431 37.48 13.66 16.26
CA THR A 431 37.31 13.88 14.82
C THR A 431 35.86 13.75 14.35
N LEU A 432 34.94 13.33 15.24
CA LEU A 432 33.52 13.25 14.93
C LEU A 432 32.80 14.50 15.47
N PRO A 433 31.83 15.04 14.70
CA PRO A 433 31.07 16.19 15.19
C PRO A 433 30.16 15.80 16.36
N ASP A 434 29.81 16.76 17.17
CA ASP A 434 28.70 16.62 18.12
C ASP A 434 27.40 16.52 17.32
N LEU A 435 26.56 15.54 17.63
CA LEU A 435 25.29 15.29 16.95
C LEU A 435 24.14 15.85 17.81
N PHE A 436 23.26 16.60 17.19
CA PHE A 436 22.00 16.96 17.84
C PHE A 436 21.08 15.72 17.86
N LYS A 437 20.64 15.36 19.06
CA LYS A 437 19.70 14.25 19.24
C LYS A 437 18.30 14.74 18.88
N ASP A 438 17.62 14.06 17.98
CA ASP A 438 16.21 14.32 17.73
C ASP A 438 15.41 14.13 19.02
N ALA A 439 14.50 15.03 19.29
CA ALA A 439 13.63 14.96 20.46
C ALA A 439 12.55 13.87 20.32
N THR A 440 12.36 13.36 19.12
CA THR A 440 11.42 12.28 18.78
C THR A 440 12.20 11.03 18.40
N ASP A 441 12.05 9.96 19.19
CA ASP A 441 12.51 8.63 18.79
C ASP A 441 11.44 7.95 17.92
N ARG A 442 11.83 6.95 17.12
CA ARG A 442 10.89 6.16 16.32
C ARG A 442 10.42 4.95 17.12
N ASN A 443 9.11 4.73 17.18
CA ASN A 443 8.54 3.50 17.73
C ASN A 443 8.12 2.58 16.57
N ARG A 444 8.93 1.55 16.30
CA ARG A 444 8.69 0.59 15.23
C ARG A 444 7.40 -0.22 15.38
N THR A 445 6.82 -0.26 16.58
CA THR A 445 5.59 -1.01 16.85
C THR A 445 4.33 -0.17 16.74
N SER A 446 4.44 1.15 16.55
CA SER A 446 3.29 2.04 16.45
C SER A 446 2.69 2.00 15.04
N PRO A 447 1.36 1.86 14.91
CA PRO A 447 0.68 1.90 13.62
C PRO A 447 0.59 3.30 13.01
N PHE A 448 0.61 4.35 13.84
CA PHE A 448 0.52 5.73 13.41
C PHE A 448 1.46 6.59 14.27
N ALA A 449 2.58 6.99 13.69
CA ALA A 449 3.67 7.65 14.42
C ALA A 449 3.93 9.06 13.92
N PHE A 450 4.04 10.02 14.84
CA PHE A 450 4.53 11.36 14.53
C PHE A 450 6.06 11.35 14.42
N THR A 451 6.59 11.74 13.27
CA THR A 451 8.02 11.68 12.95
C THR A 451 8.60 13.06 12.60
N GLY A 452 8.40 14.01 13.50
CA GLY A 452 8.98 15.36 13.44
C GLY A 452 8.10 16.40 12.75
N ASN A 453 7.58 16.17 11.56
CA ASN A 453 6.72 17.11 10.83
C ASN A 453 5.66 16.42 9.95
N LYS A 454 5.41 15.14 10.23
CA LYS A 454 4.47 14.29 9.50
C LYS A 454 4.02 13.12 10.37
N PHE A 455 2.95 12.49 9.99
CA PHE A 455 2.54 11.20 10.51
C PHE A 455 2.89 10.08 9.53
N GLU A 456 3.38 8.98 10.05
CA GLU A 456 3.71 7.77 9.33
C GLU A 456 2.68 6.71 9.65
N PHE A 457 1.82 6.37 8.68
CA PHE A 457 0.87 5.27 8.80
C PHE A 457 1.49 3.98 8.26
N ARG A 458 1.75 3.02 9.15
CA ARG A 458 2.61 1.86 8.91
C ARG A 458 1.88 0.57 8.58
N MET A 459 0.54 0.61 8.51
CA MET A 459 -0.28 -0.58 8.28
C MET A 459 -0.44 -0.97 6.82
N VAL A 460 -0.26 -0.06 5.88
CA VAL A 460 -0.59 -0.29 4.47
C VAL A 460 0.21 -1.47 3.92
N GLY A 461 -0.47 -2.40 3.25
CA GLY A 461 0.13 -3.58 2.64
C GLY A 461 1.00 -3.26 1.43
N SER A 462 2.00 -4.11 1.15
CA SER A 462 2.91 -3.93 0.02
C SER A 462 2.20 -3.94 -1.33
N SER A 463 1.15 -4.74 -1.50
CA SER A 463 0.36 -4.84 -2.73
C SER A 463 -0.71 -3.77 -2.86
N ASP A 464 -1.07 -3.09 -1.76
CA ASP A 464 -2.18 -2.15 -1.71
C ASP A 464 -1.90 -0.82 -2.41
N SER A 465 -2.97 -0.15 -2.85
CA SER A 465 -2.91 1.26 -3.20
C SER A 465 -2.92 2.13 -1.94
N ILE A 466 -2.06 3.11 -1.88
CA ILE A 466 -2.07 4.11 -0.80
C ILE A 466 -3.24 5.10 -0.91
N SER A 467 -4.11 4.97 -1.91
CA SER A 467 -5.28 5.87 -2.06
C SER A 467 -6.23 5.74 -0.87
N SER A 468 -6.67 4.52 -0.52
CA SER A 468 -7.66 4.31 0.55
C SER A 468 -7.24 4.90 1.90
N PRO A 469 -6.04 4.66 2.44
CA PRO A 469 -5.63 5.29 3.69
C PRO A 469 -5.55 6.81 3.61
N ASN A 470 -5.15 7.37 2.46
CA ASN A 470 -5.10 8.82 2.29
C ASN A 470 -6.51 9.44 2.17
N VAL A 471 -7.47 8.77 1.52
CA VAL A 471 -8.89 9.18 1.52
C VAL A 471 -9.41 9.28 2.95
N VAL A 472 -9.18 8.26 3.75
CA VAL A 472 -9.63 8.24 5.14
C VAL A 472 -8.92 9.32 5.96
N LEU A 473 -7.58 9.40 5.94
CA LEU A 473 -6.81 10.40 6.69
C LEU A 473 -7.24 11.83 6.35
N ASN A 474 -7.40 12.15 5.07
CA ASN A 474 -7.85 13.47 4.64
C ASN A 474 -9.25 13.80 5.14
N THR A 475 -10.19 12.84 5.06
CA THR A 475 -11.60 13.08 5.39
C THR A 475 -11.82 13.20 6.89
N ILE A 476 -11.21 12.30 7.71
CA ILE A 476 -11.32 12.40 9.17
C ILE A 476 -10.63 13.65 9.71
N ALA A 477 -9.51 14.07 9.10
CA ALA A 477 -8.86 15.34 9.41
C ALA A 477 -9.74 16.53 9.06
N ALA A 478 -10.39 16.50 7.88
CA ALA A 478 -11.34 17.54 7.47
C ALA A 478 -12.50 17.69 8.45
N GLU A 479 -13.07 16.57 8.94
CA GLU A 479 -14.15 16.59 9.94
C GLU A 479 -13.68 17.27 11.23
N ALA A 480 -12.55 16.87 11.78
CA ALA A 480 -12.06 17.46 13.02
C ALA A 480 -11.67 18.94 12.89
N LEU A 481 -11.07 19.33 11.76
CA LEU A 481 -10.75 20.72 11.45
C LEU A 481 -12.03 21.57 11.28
N LYS A 482 -13.03 21.03 10.58
CA LYS A 482 -14.34 21.69 10.40
C LYS A 482 -15.03 21.96 11.73
N GLU A 483 -15.16 20.93 12.58
CA GLU A 483 -15.78 21.07 13.90
C GLU A 483 -15.06 22.12 14.74
N SER A 484 -13.75 22.18 14.67
CA SER A 484 -12.93 23.18 15.38
C SER A 484 -13.14 24.57 14.81
N ALA A 485 -13.13 24.72 13.48
CA ALA A 485 -13.38 26.00 12.81
C ALA A 485 -14.78 26.54 13.12
N ASP A 486 -15.82 25.68 13.06
CA ASP A 486 -17.22 26.06 13.32
C ASP A 486 -17.43 26.66 14.72
N VAL A 487 -16.63 26.28 15.69
CA VAL A 487 -16.65 26.84 17.06
C VAL A 487 -15.80 28.09 17.14
N LEU A 488 -14.56 28.04 16.64
CA LEU A 488 -13.61 29.17 16.77
C LEU A 488 -14.01 30.41 15.98
N GLU A 489 -14.66 30.26 14.82
CA GLU A 489 -15.19 31.38 14.03
C GLU A 489 -16.26 32.17 14.77
N LYS A 490 -16.93 31.58 15.74
CA LYS A 490 -17.98 32.21 16.55
C LYS A 490 -17.51 32.72 17.91
N ALA A 491 -16.24 32.45 18.25
CA ALA A 491 -15.70 32.82 19.54
C ALA A 491 -15.53 34.33 19.67
N ALA A 492 -15.96 34.88 20.81
CA ALA A 492 -15.79 36.31 21.10
C ALA A 492 -14.33 36.65 21.44
N ASP A 493 -13.60 35.70 22.02
CA ASP A 493 -12.19 35.78 22.34
C ASP A 493 -11.53 34.54 21.75
N PHE A 494 -10.84 34.71 20.63
CA PHE A 494 -10.21 33.62 19.89
C PHE A 494 -9.08 32.97 20.68
N ASP A 495 -8.24 33.74 21.34
CA ASP A 495 -7.07 33.22 22.06
C ASP A 495 -7.49 32.31 23.21
N THR A 496 -8.44 32.72 24.01
CA THR A 496 -9.00 31.87 25.07
C THR A 496 -9.69 30.62 24.50
N ALA A 497 -10.52 30.79 23.46
CA ALA A 497 -11.27 29.68 22.88
C ALA A 497 -10.39 28.61 22.24
N VAL A 498 -9.29 28.98 21.57
CA VAL A 498 -8.37 28.02 20.98
C VAL A 498 -7.60 27.23 22.03
N HIS A 499 -7.17 27.87 23.12
CA HIS A 499 -6.49 27.20 24.23
C HIS A 499 -7.43 26.21 24.94
N ASP A 500 -8.65 26.61 25.25
CA ASP A 500 -9.65 25.72 25.86
C ASP A 500 -9.97 24.54 24.95
N MET A 501 -10.13 24.77 23.65
CA MET A 501 -10.39 23.72 22.66
C MET A 501 -9.26 22.71 22.59
N ILE A 502 -8.00 23.15 22.50
CA ILE A 502 -6.84 22.26 22.48
C ILE A 502 -6.83 21.38 23.74
N LYS A 503 -6.99 21.99 24.91
CA LYS A 503 -7.04 21.29 26.18
C LYS A 503 -8.17 20.24 26.23
N GLU A 504 -9.38 20.62 25.85
CA GLU A 504 -10.55 19.73 25.83
C GLU A 504 -10.35 18.55 24.87
N GLN A 505 -9.87 18.82 23.65
CA GLN A 505 -9.64 17.77 22.65
C GLN A 505 -8.51 16.82 23.07
N LEU A 506 -7.41 17.34 23.57
CA LEU A 506 -6.29 16.50 24.04
C LEU A 506 -6.73 15.63 25.23
N ALA A 507 -7.48 16.17 26.18
CA ALA A 507 -7.98 15.42 27.33
C ALA A 507 -8.98 14.33 26.91
N ALA A 508 -9.93 14.65 26.02
CA ALA A 508 -10.95 13.73 25.55
C ALA A 508 -10.38 12.55 24.72
N HIS A 509 -9.34 12.81 23.93
CA HIS A 509 -8.77 11.86 22.97
C HIS A 509 -7.40 11.32 23.37
N ARG A 510 -6.96 11.55 24.63
CA ARG A 510 -5.68 11.03 25.13
C ARG A 510 -5.56 9.51 25.08
N ARG A 511 -6.69 8.80 25.12
CA ARG A 511 -6.72 7.33 25.11
C ARG A 511 -6.05 6.71 23.87
N ILE A 512 -5.98 7.44 22.74
CA ILE A 512 -5.36 6.95 21.49
C ILE A 512 -3.84 7.04 21.52
N ILE A 513 -3.24 7.85 22.43
CA ILE A 513 -1.80 8.03 22.52
C ILE A 513 -1.18 6.83 23.24
N PHE A 514 -0.20 6.21 22.60
CA PHE A 514 0.60 5.13 23.17
C PHE A 514 2.03 5.15 22.65
N ASN A 515 2.99 5.36 23.57
CA ASN A 515 4.42 5.45 23.24
C ASN A 515 5.19 4.17 23.63
N GLY A 516 4.49 3.11 24.08
CA GLY A 516 5.08 1.86 24.54
C GLY A 516 5.22 0.79 23.44
N ASN A 517 5.52 -0.45 23.88
CA ASN A 517 5.66 -1.60 22.99
C ASN A 517 4.29 -2.14 22.56
N GLY A 518 3.91 -1.89 21.30
CA GLY A 518 2.64 -2.31 20.70
C GLY A 518 2.49 -3.83 20.51
N TYR A 519 3.57 -4.62 20.59
CA TYR A 519 3.51 -6.09 20.48
C TYR A 519 3.22 -6.80 21.79
N SER A 520 3.24 -6.09 22.91
CA SER A 520 3.02 -6.71 24.21
C SER A 520 1.56 -7.08 24.45
N GLN A 521 1.31 -8.22 25.08
CA GLN A 521 -0.05 -8.59 25.53
C GLN A 521 -0.62 -7.52 26.48
N ALA A 522 0.23 -6.91 27.31
CA ALA A 522 -0.17 -5.82 28.19
C ALA A 522 -0.76 -4.62 27.44
N TRP A 523 -0.29 -4.35 26.20
CA TRP A 523 -0.90 -3.32 25.34
C TRP A 523 -2.28 -3.75 24.85
N VAL A 524 -2.44 -5.00 24.42
CA VAL A 524 -3.76 -5.50 23.98
C VAL A 524 -4.79 -5.36 25.09
N ASP A 525 -4.44 -5.78 26.33
CA ASP A 525 -5.31 -5.67 27.50
C ASP A 525 -5.63 -4.20 27.85
N GLU A 526 -4.62 -3.32 27.75
CA GLU A 526 -4.78 -1.88 27.98
C GLU A 526 -5.64 -1.21 26.90
N ALA A 527 -5.46 -1.58 25.65
CA ALA A 527 -6.26 -1.05 24.53
C ALA A 527 -7.74 -1.43 24.67
N GLU A 528 -8.03 -2.67 25.07
CA GLU A 528 -9.40 -3.12 25.40
C GLU A 528 -9.98 -2.29 26.55
N ARG A 529 -9.23 -2.06 27.62
CA ARG A 529 -9.64 -1.23 28.75
C ARG A 529 -9.92 0.23 28.34
N ARG A 530 -9.16 0.75 27.36
CA ARG A 530 -9.39 2.09 26.77
C ARG A 530 -10.54 2.13 25.78
N GLY A 531 -11.11 0.98 25.40
CA GLY A 531 -12.18 0.87 24.41
C GLY A 531 -11.70 1.13 22.98
N LEU A 532 -10.44 0.83 22.68
CA LEU A 532 -9.90 0.92 21.31
C LEU A 532 -10.24 -0.36 20.54
N PRO A 533 -10.67 -0.25 19.27
CA PRO A 533 -11.00 -1.41 18.46
C PRO A 533 -9.75 -2.25 18.14
N ASN A 534 -9.92 -3.58 18.14
CA ASN A 534 -8.90 -4.54 17.72
C ASN A 534 -9.47 -5.42 16.59
N LEU A 535 -9.42 -4.93 15.38
CA LEU A 535 -9.95 -5.59 14.18
C LEU A 535 -8.86 -6.43 13.51
N LYS A 536 -8.77 -7.70 13.91
CA LYS A 536 -7.65 -8.59 13.57
C LYS A 536 -7.64 -9.03 12.11
N SER A 537 -8.80 -9.11 11.48
CA SER A 537 -8.93 -9.55 10.09
C SER A 537 -9.58 -8.49 9.21
N MET A 538 -9.36 -8.60 7.90
CA MET A 538 -10.04 -7.79 6.89
C MET A 538 -11.56 -7.89 7.05
N VAL A 539 -12.09 -9.11 7.23
CA VAL A 539 -13.54 -9.35 7.36
C VAL A 539 -14.16 -8.63 8.57
N GLU A 540 -13.39 -8.47 9.66
CA GLU A 540 -13.81 -7.70 10.83
C GLU A 540 -13.76 -6.19 10.60
N ALA A 541 -12.86 -5.73 9.75
CA ALA A 541 -12.65 -4.31 9.48
C ALA A 541 -13.65 -3.72 8.48
N ILE A 542 -14.03 -4.45 7.43
CA ILE A 542 -14.92 -4.02 6.35
C ILE A 542 -16.19 -3.28 6.84
N PRO A 543 -16.90 -3.71 7.90
CA PRO A 543 -18.10 -3.00 8.37
C PRO A 543 -17.88 -1.54 8.79
N ALA A 544 -16.65 -1.12 9.06
CA ALA A 544 -16.34 0.26 9.44
C ALA A 544 -16.68 1.26 8.32
N LEU A 545 -16.65 0.86 7.05
CA LEU A 545 -17.03 1.69 5.91
C LEU A 545 -18.48 2.18 5.95
N THR A 546 -19.40 1.37 6.47
CA THR A 546 -20.85 1.64 6.43
C THR A 546 -21.46 1.87 7.81
N THR A 547 -20.65 2.19 8.82
CA THR A 547 -21.19 2.72 10.10
C THR A 547 -21.94 4.04 9.85
N GLU A 548 -22.92 4.34 10.69
CA GLU A 548 -23.66 5.60 10.58
C GLU A 548 -22.74 6.82 10.62
N ALA A 549 -21.69 6.79 11.44
CA ALA A 549 -20.69 7.85 11.54
C ALA A 549 -19.88 7.99 10.24
N SER A 550 -19.40 6.89 9.67
CA SER A 550 -18.63 6.90 8.42
C SER A 550 -19.45 7.40 7.24
N VAL A 551 -20.70 6.89 7.08
CA VAL A 551 -21.59 7.32 6.01
C VAL A 551 -21.89 8.81 6.12
N LYS A 552 -22.26 9.29 7.33
CA LYS A 552 -22.55 10.71 7.56
C LYS A 552 -21.35 11.59 7.21
N MET A 553 -20.17 11.24 7.69
CA MET A 553 -18.93 11.99 7.43
C MET A 553 -18.64 12.04 5.92
N PHE A 554 -18.60 10.89 5.25
CA PHE A 554 -18.25 10.84 3.83
C PHE A 554 -19.27 11.59 2.94
N GLU A 555 -20.58 11.51 3.27
CA GLU A 555 -21.61 12.27 2.54
C GLU A 555 -21.52 13.77 2.82
N GLU A 556 -21.22 14.20 4.06
CA GLU A 556 -21.04 15.60 4.41
C GLU A 556 -19.93 16.25 3.60
N PHE A 557 -18.80 15.56 3.45
CA PHE A 557 -17.66 16.04 2.67
C PHE A 557 -17.72 15.65 1.18
N LYS A 558 -18.79 15.00 0.73
CA LYS A 558 -19.01 14.58 -0.67
C LYS A 558 -17.89 13.68 -1.20
N VAL A 559 -17.23 12.94 -0.32
CA VAL A 559 -16.16 12.01 -0.70
C VAL A 559 -16.75 10.71 -1.25
N PHE A 560 -17.73 10.15 -0.55
CA PHE A 560 -18.52 9.01 -0.99
C PHE A 560 -19.99 9.25 -0.73
N THR A 561 -20.83 8.70 -1.61
CA THR A 561 -22.24 8.46 -1.30
C THR A 561 -22.38 7.14 -0.53
N LYS A 562 -23.48 6.95 0.17
CA LYS A 562 -23.79 5.68 0.84
C LYS A 562 -23.75 4.50 -0.12
N ALA A 563 -24.28 4.66 -1.34
CA ALA A 563 -24.27 3.62 -2.36
C ALA A 563 -22.83 3.24 -2.79
N GLU A 564 -21.93 4.21 -2.93
CA GLU A 564 -20.51 3.95 -3.24
C GLU A 564 -19.81 3.20 -2.10
N LEU A 565 -20.15 3.46 -0.83
CA LEU A 565 -19.60 2.74 0.33
C LEU A 565 -20.15 1.30 0.40
N GLU A 566 -21.46 1.11 0.25
CA GLU A 566 -22.09 -0.22 0.23
C GLU A 566 -21.52 -1.11 -0.89
N SER A 567 -21.28 -0.51 -2.06
CA SER A 567 -20.63 -1.18 -3.19
C SER A 567 -19.22 -1.67 -2.83
N ARG A 568 -18.42 -0.86 -2.16
CA ARG A 568 -17.06 -1.23 -1.74
C ARG A 568 -17.06 -2.37 -0.74
N VAL A 569 -17.96 -2.33 0.24
CA VAL A 569 -18.14 -3.43 1.21
C VAL A 569 -18.44 -4.75 0.51
N GLU A 570 -19.33 -4.77 -0.49
CA GLU A 570 -19.64 -5.96 -1.27
C GLU A 570 -18.44 -6.48 -2.06
N ILE A 571 -17.69 -5.56 -2.70
CA ILE A 571 -16.48 -5.91 -3.46
C ILE A 571 -15.39 -6.48 -2.56
N GLU A 572 -15.19 -5.92 -1.37
CA GLU A 572 -14.15 -6.35 -0.44
C GLU A 572 -14.44 -7.74 0.16
N TYR A 573 -15.69 -8.00 0.58
CA TYR A 573 -16.09 -9.35 1.01
C TYR A 573 -15.94 -10.39 -0.12
N GLU A 574 -16.30 -10.02 -1.34
CA GLU A 574 -16.13 -10.90 -2.50
C GLU A 574 -14.64 -11.14 -2.78
N ALA A 575 -13.81 -10.10 -2.74
CA ALA A 575 -12.36 -10.18 -2.96
C ALA A 575 -11.69 -11.08 -1.92
N TYR A 576 -12.01 -10.91 -0.62
CA TYR A 576 -11.53 -11.77 0.45
C TYR A 576 -11.82 -13.25 0.17
N SER A 577 -13.10 -13.55 -0.09
CA SER A 577 -13.54 -14.92 -0.35
C SER A 577 -12.82 -15.54 -1.55
N LYS A 578 -12.65 -14.77 -2.64
CA LYS A 578 -11.98 -15.23 -3.86
C LYS A 578 -10.48 -15.46 -3.63
N ALA A 579 -9.82 -14.58 -2.90
CA ALA A 579 -8.39 -14.73 -2.60
C ALA A 579 -8.13 -16.00 -1.78
N ILE A 580 -8.83 -16.19 -0.66
CA ILE A 580 -8.69 -17.39 0.16
C ILE A 580 -9.09 -18.67 -0.61
N ASN A 581 -10.11 -18.59 -1.46
CA ASN A 581 -10.51 -19.72 -2.31
C ASN A 581 -9.41 -20.12 -3.31
N ILE A 582 -8.73 -19.14 -3.93
CA ILE A 582 -7.58 -19.39 -4.82
C ILE A 582 -6.45 -20.06 -4.04
N GLU A 583 -6.11 -19.56 -2.87
CA GLU A 583 -5.09 -20.14 -2.00
C GLU A 583 -5.42 -21.59 -1.59
N ALA A 584 -6.64 -21.82 -1.11
CA ALA A 584 -7.10 -23.17 -0.71
C ALA A 584 -7.01 -24.15 -1.88
N ARG A 585 -7.46 -23.77 -3.06
CA ARG A 585 -7.39 -24.61 -4.28
C ARG A 585 -5.97 -24.84 -4.74
N ALA A 586 -5.10 -23.84 -4.64
CA ALA A 586 -3.67 -24.01 -4.92
C ALA A 586 -3.03 -25.03 -3.95
N MET A 587 -3.35 -24.96 -2.65
CA MET A 587 -2.90 -25.94 -1.67
C MET A 587 -3.42 -27.34 -1.98
N ILE A 588 -4.70 -27.50 -2.32
CA ILE A 588 -5.30 -28.78 -2.69
C ILE A 588 -4.59 -29.38 -3.92
N ASP A 589 -4.34 -28.58 -4.94
CA ASP A 589 -3.65 -29.02 -6.16
C ASP A 589 -2.20 -29.43 -5.88
N MET A 590 -1.44 -28.60 -5.17
CA MET A 590 -0.03 -28.88 -4.83
C MET A 590 0.10 -30.10 -3.91
N ALA A 591 -0.73 -30.18 -2.87
CA ALA A 591 -0.74 -31.32 -1.96
C ALA A 591 -1.06 -32.64 -2.68
N GLY A 592 -2.14 -32.64 -3.48
CA GLY A 592 -2.61 -33.85 -4.16
C GLY A 592 -1.74 -34.31 -5.33
N LYS A 593 -1.15 -33.37 -6.09
CA LYS A 593 -0.42 -33.69 -7.32
C LYS A 593 1.10 -33.63 -7.21
N GLN A 594 1.62 -32.98 -6.18
CA GLN A 594 3.07 -32.77 -6.03
C GLN A 594 3.59 -33.38 -4.73
N ILE A 595 3.13 -32.91 -3.55
CA ILE A 595 3.74 -33.27 -2.26
C ILE A 595 3.45 -34.75 -1.92
N ILE A 596 2.18 -35.17 -1.92
CA ILE A 596 1.82 -36.57 -1.62
C ILE A 596 2.51 -37.57 -2.56
N PRO A 597 2.49 -37.40 -3.90
CA PRO A 597 3.21 -38.28 -4.80
C PRO A 597 4.71 -38.33 -4.56
N ALA A 598 5.36 -37.20 -4.22
CA ALA A 598 6.78 -37.13 -3.90
C ALA A 598 7.12 -37.93 -2.62
N ALA A 599 6.36 -37.70 -1.56
CA ALA A 599 6.54 -38.41 -0.29
C ALA A 599 6.27 -39.92 -0.41
N VAL A 600 5.26 -40.31 -1.22
CA VAL A 600 5.01 -41.77 -1.52
C VAL A 600 6.18 -42.39 -2.25
N LYS A 601 6.81 -41.71 -3.22
CA LYS A 601 8.02 -42.18 -3.92
C LYS A 601 9.19 -42.36 -2.93
N TYR A 602 9.37 -41.42 -2.04
CA TYR A 602 10.41 -41.47 -1.02
C TYR A 602 10.15 -42.60 -0.02
N ALA A 603 8.92 -42.79 0.45
CA ALA A 603 8.57 -43.94 1.28
C ALA A 603 8.83 -45.27 0.59
N SER A 604 8.58 -45.39 -0.73
CA SER A 604 8.92 -46.54 -1.52
C SER A 604 10.44 -46.81 -1.56
N LEU A 605 11.26 -45.75 -1.70
CA LEU A 605 12.72 -45.84 -1.66
C LEU A 605 13.19 -46.37 -0.30
N LEU A 606 12.65 -45.83 0.81
CA LEU A 606 12.98 -46.26 2.16
C LEU A 606 12.61 -47.74 2.40
N ALA A 607 11.42 -48.15 1.98
CA ALA A 607 10.93 -49.52 2.11
C ALA A 607 11.80 -50.50 1.30
N ASP A 608 12.20 -50.15 0.07
CA ASP A 608 13.07 -50.93 -0.80
C ASP A 608 14.49 -51.03 -0.22
N SER A 609 15.05 -49.92 0.29
CA SER A 609 16.34 -49.91 1.01
C SER A 609 16.31 -50.81 2.23
N LEU A 610 15.28 -50.69 3.10
CA LEU A 610 15.10 -51.52 4.29
C LEU A 610 15.09 -53.01 3.93
N GLY A 611 14.27 -53.40 2.95
CA GLY A 611 14.15 -54.76 2.51
C GLY A 611 15.48 -55.32 1.97
N LYS A 612 16.20 -54.57 1.11
CA LYS A 612 17.49 -54.98 0.53
C LYS A 612 18.60 -55.11 1.58
N VAL A 613 18.68 -54.14 2.51
CA VAL A 613 19.71 -54.18 3.57
C VAL A 613 19.50 -55.40 4.48
N LYS A 614 18.26 -55.65 4.95
CA LYS A 614 17.93 -56.81 5.78
C LYS A 614 18.17 -58.12 5.06
N ALA A 615 17.89 -58.22 3.78
CA ALA A 615 18.14 -59.42 2.99
C ALA A 615 19.63 -59.68 2.76
N ALA A 616 20.43 -58.63 2.53
CA ALA A 616 21.87 -58.75 2.27
C ALA A 616 22.70 -58.97 3.55
N CYS A 617 22.30 -58.35 4.66
CA CYS A 617 22.97 -58.46 5.95
C CYS A 617 21.95 -58.39 7.11
N PRO A 618 21.43 -59.52 7.57
CA PRO A 618 20.39 -59.53 8.64
C PRO A 618 20.84 -58.90 9.96
N ALA A 619 22.16 -58.80 10.18
CA ALA A 619 22.73 -58.17 11.38
C ALA A 619 22.94 -56.66 11.27
N ALA A 620 22.68 -56.06 10.10
CA ALA A 620 22.81 -54.63 9.92
C ALA A 620 21.72 -53.89 10.69
N ASP A 621 22.09 -52.77 11.34
CA ASP A 621 21.14 -51.88 11.98
C ASP A 621 20.37 -51.08 10.89
N THR A 622 19.07 -51.21 10.89
CA THR A 622 18.14 -50.55 9.96
C THR A 622 17.14 -49.59 10.65
N SER A 623 17.45 -49.27 11.91
CA SER A 623 16.56 -48.39 12.72
C SER A 623 16.26 -47.07 12.02
N VAL A 624 17.25 -46.45 11.35
CA VAL A 624 17.07 -45.18 10.64
C VAL A 624 16.06 -45.30 9.50
N GLN A 625 16.18 -46.35 8.66
CA GLN A 625 15.24 -46.58 7.56
C GLN A 625 13.81 -46.88 8.09
N GLU A 626 13.71 -47.62 9.18
CA GLU A 626 12.42 -47.95 9.81
C GLU A 626 11.76 -46.71 10.42
N GLU A 627 12.50 -45.87 11.19
CA GLU A 627 12.02 -44.67 11.79
C GLU A 627 11.55 -43.65 10.73
N LEU A 628 12.38 -43.37 9.71
CA LEU A 628 11.99 -42.47 8.60
C LEU A 628 10.78 -42.98 7.85
N LEU A 629 10.65 -44.28 7.58
CA LEU A 629 9.49 -44.83 6.89
C LEU A 629 8.22 -44.71 7.71
N ILE A 630 8.31 -44.89 9.03
CA ILE A 630 7.19 -44.69 9.97
C ILE A 630 6.74 -43.22 9.98
N GLU A 631 7.70 -42.27 10.13
CA GLU A 631 7.42 -40.86 10.18
C GLU A 631 6.80 -40.36 8.85
N VAL A 632 7.40 -40.66 7.71
CA VAL A 632 6.85 -40.30 6.39
C VAL A 632 5.45 -40.83 6.21
N SER A 633 5.18 -42.11 6.62
CA SER A 633 3.87 -42.73 6.49
C SER A 633 2.84 -42.08 7.40
N ALA A 634 3.23 -41.68 8.62
CA ALA A 634 2.38 -40.96 9.55
C ALA A 634 1.97 -39.58 8.99
N TYR A 635 2.95 -38.75 8.57
CA TYR A 635 2.66 -37.45 8.00
C TYR A 635 1.87 -37.51 6.68
N LEU A 636 2.09 -38.54 5.84
CA LEU A 636 1.27 -38.80 4.66
C LEU A 636 -0.22 -39.08 5.05
N SER A 637 -0.43 -39.82 6.12
CA SER A 637 -1.79 -40.08 6.64
C SER A 637 -2.46 -38.82 7.13
N ASP A 638 -1.75 -38.03 7.97
CA ASP A 638 -2.23 -36.74 8.48
C ASP A 638 -2.53 -35.77 7.34
N MET A 639 -1.63 -35.68 6.37
CA MET A 639 -1.80 -34.83 5.20
C MET A 639 -3.03 -35.23 4.36
N LYS A 640 -3.29 -36.54 4.21
CA LYS A 640 -4.46 -37.03 3.48
C LYS A 640 -5.78 -36.64 4.18
N VAL A 641 -5.80 -36.72 5.51
CA VAL A 641 -6.96 -36.31 6.32
C VAL A 641 -7.16 -34.80 6.21
N ALA A 642 -6.12 -34.01 6.38
CA ALA A 642 -6.19 -32.56 6.30
C ALA A 642 -6.59 -32.06 4.88
N LEU A 643 -6.08 -32.72 3.84
CA LEU A 643 -6.46 -32.41 2.43
C LEU A 643 -7.95 -32.66 2.18
N ALA A 644 -8.52 -33.75 2.73
CA ALA A 644 -9.95 -34.02 2.62
C ALA A 644 -10.77 -32.98 3.37
N ALA A 645 -10.36 -32.58 4.58
CA ALA A 645 -11.01 -31.56 5.38
C ALA A 645 -10.99 -30.19 4.69
N LEU A 646 -9.85 -29.77 4.12
CA LEU A 646 -9.77 -28.52 3.36
C LEU A 646 -10.66 -28.55 2.13
N SER A 647 -10.68 -29.66 1.40
CA SER A 647 -11.52 -29.80 0.19
C SER A 647 -13.02 -29.73 0.53
N GLU A 648 -13.44 -30.31 1.66
CA GLU A 648 -14.81 -30.24 2.14
C GLU A 648 -15.17 -28.81 2.60
N ALA A 649 -14.30 -28.15 3.36
CA ALA A 649 -14.50 -26.79 3.84
C ALA A 649 -14.60 -25.80 2.64
N ASP A 650 -13.69 -25.91 1.65
CA ASP A 650 -13.72 -25.08 0.45
C ASP A 650 -15.03 -25.25 -0.35
N ALA A 651 -15.44 -26.48 -0.58
CA ALA A 651 -16.69 -26.77 -1.29
C ALA A 651 -17.94 -26.24 -0.54
N LYS A 652 -17.98 -26.41 0.77
CA LYS A 652 -19.06 -25.92 1.64
C LYS A 652 -19.13 -24.40 1.62
N CYS A 653 -18.01 -23.72 1.86
CA CYS A 653 -17.96 -22.25 1.96
C CYS A 653 -18.20 -21.58 0.61
N THR A 654 -17.74 -22.17 -0.50
CA THR A 654 -18.01 -21.68 -1.86
C THR A 654 -19.52 -21.69 -2.20
N ALA A 655 -20.29 -22.62 -1.63
CA ALA A 655 -21.72 -22.73 -1.88
C ALA A 655 -22.58 -21.74 -1.06
N ILE A 656 -22.00 -20.99 -0.14
CA ILE A 656 -22.74 -20.02 0.68
C ILE A 656 -23.15 -18.84 -0.19
N GLU A 657 -24.45 -18.49 -0.14
CA GLU A 657 -24.97 -17.26 -0.73
C GLU A 657 -24.70 -16.07 0.20
N GLY A 658 -24.49 -14.89 -0.38
CA GLY A 658 -24.14 -13.68 0.38
C GLY A 658 -22.61 -13.54 0.58
N ASN A 659 -22.10 -12.37 0.22
CA ASN A 659 -20.64 -12.12 0.22
C ASN A 659 -20.08 -12.05 1.66
N LYS A 660 -20.80 -11.40 2.57
CA LYS A 660 -20.41 -11.29 3.98
C LYS A 660 -20.36 -12.64 4.69
N GLU A 661 -21.43 -13.43 4.55
CA GLU A 661 -21.57 -14.77 5.16
C GLU A 661 -20.49 -15.70 4.62
N ARG A 662 -20.25 -15.64 3.31
CA ARG A 662 -19.20 -16.41 2.65
C ARG A 662 -17.80 -16.02 3.16
N ALA A 663 -17.48 -14.72 3.24
CA ALA A 663 -16.20 -14.26 3.72
C ALA A 663 -15.92 -14.68 5.17
N ASN A 664 -16.93 -14.59 6.05
CA ASN A 664 -16.81 -15.10 7.43
C ASN A 664 -16.53 -16.60 7.45
N ALA A 665 -17.25 -17.40 6.65
CA ALA A 665 -17.04 -18.84 6.58
C ALA A 665 -15.64 -19.19 6.06
N PHE A 666 -15.13 -18.48 5.05
CA PHE A 666 -13.77 -18.68 4.57
C PHE A 666 -12.74 -18.39 5.67
N ARG A 667 -12.90 -17.29 6.40
CA ARG A 667 -12.02 -16.95 7.56
C ARG A 667 -12.07 -18.03 8.64
N ASP A 668 -13.28 -18.47 9.02
CA ASP A 668 -13.48 -19.28 10.22
C ASP A 668 -13.30 -20.79 9.98
N GLU A 669 -13.50 -21.28 8.74
CA GLU A 669 -13.42 -22.69 8.40
C GLU A 669 -12.27 -23.02 7.43
N VAL A 670 -12.11 -22.25 6.33
CA VAL A 670 -11.13 -22.58 5.31
C VAL A 670 -9.71 -22.22 5.75
N VAL A 671 -9.50 -21.02 6.30
CA VAL A 671 -8.16 -20.60 6.76
C VAL A 671 -7.58 -21.55 7.83
N PRO A 672 -8.33 -21.98 8.85
CA PRO A 672 -7.83 -23.00 9.79
C PRO A 672 -7.52 -24.35 9.14
N ALA A 673 -8.33 -24.78 8.16
CA ALA A 673 -8.08 -26.01 7.42
C ALA A 673 -6.82 -25.93 6.55
N MET A 674 -6.53 -24.75 5.97
CA MET A 674 -5.26 -24.50 5.25
C MET A 674 -4.06 -24.65 6.17
N VAL A 675 -4.12 -24.08 7.39
CA VAL A 675 -3.06 -24.21 8.40
C VAL A 675 -2.87 -25.68 8.78
N ALA A 676 -3.96 -26.43 8.97
CA ALA A 676 -3.91 -27.85 9.31
C ALA A 676 -3.29 -28.72 8.18
N LEU A 677 -3.47 -28.34 6.91
CA LEU A 677 -2.84 -29.03 5.78
C LEU A 677 -1.35 -28.68 5.65
N ARG A 678 -0.97 -27.45 5.96
CA ARG A 678 0.42 -26.99 5.90
C ARG A 678 1.31 -27.73 6.89
N ASP A 679 0.86 -27.96 8.11
CA ASP A 679 1.68 -28.55 9.19
C ASP A 679 2.33 -29.90 8.81
N PRO A 680 1.59 -30.93 8.38
CA PRO A 680 2.21 -32.20 7.97
C PRO A 680 3.02 -32.07 6.67
N ALA A 681 2.71 -31.13 5.79
CA ALA A 681 3.49 -30.89 4.58
C ALA A 681 4.86 -30.29 4.90
N ASP A 682 4.93 -29.28 5.76
CA ASP A 682 6.19 -28.67 6.18
C ASP A 682 7.07 -29.68 6.98
N LYS A 683 6.46 -30.56 7.76
CA LYS A 683 7.16 -31.69 8.41
C LYS A 683 7.73 -32.68 7.40
N LEU A 684 6.99 -33.01 6.34
CA LEU A 684 7.50 -33.85 5.26
C LEU A 684 8.68 -33.21 4.53
N GLU A 685 8.65 -31.90 4.30
CA GLU A 685 9.78 -31.16 3.69
C GLU A 685 11.09 -31.35 4.47
N MET A 686 11.01 -31.43 5.81
CA MET A 686 12.18 -31.59 6.66
C MET A 686 12.85 -32.98 6.60
N ILE A 687 12.12 -33.99 6.15
CA ILE A 687 12.62 -35.40 6.19
C ILE A 687 12.67 -36.06 4.83
N VAL A 688 11.93 -35.57 3.82
CA VAL A 688 11.96 -36.09 2.46
C VAL A 688 13.24 -35.62 1.77
N ASP A 689 13.92 -36.54 1.09
CA ASP A 689 15.13 -36.25 0.33
C ASP A 689 14.89 -35.12 -0.68
N LYS A 690 15.83 -34.15 -0.74
CA LYS A 690 15.74 -32.98 -1.61
C LYS A 690 15.54 -33.35 -3.10
N GLU A 691 16.07 -34.49 -3.55
CA GLU A 691 15.86 -34.97 -4.93
C GLU A 691 14.40 -35.37 -5.22
N PHE A 692 13.63 -35.72 -4.18
CA PHE A 692 12.21 -36.07 -4.28
C PHE A 692 11.30 -34.90 -3.98
N TRP A 693 11.78 -33.88 -3.21
CA TRP A 693 10.92 -32.74 -2.86
C TRP A 693 10.56 -31.93 -4.10
N PRO A 694 9.26 -31.69 -4.37
CA PRO A 694 8.80 -31.28 -5.71
C PRO A 694 8.92 -29.78 -6.00
N MET A 695 9.44 -28.98 -5.08
CA MET A 695 9.51 -27.54 -5.23
C MET A 695 10.70 -26.93 -4.48
N PRO A 696 11.15 -25.71 -4.86
CA PRO A 696 12.16 -24.98 -4.12
C PRO A 696 11.76 -24.70 -2.66
N SER A 697 12.68 -24.92 -1.74
CA SER A 697 12.52 -24.61 -0.31
C SER A 697 12.65 -23.09 -0.05
N TYR A 698 12.35 -22.66 1.17
CA TYR A 698 12.62 -21.27 1.59
C TYR A 698 14.11 -20.93 1.44
N GLY A 699 15.02 -21.85 1.80
CA GLY A 699 16.44 -21.65 1.61
C GLY A 699 16.82 -21.34 0.15
N ASP A 700 16.22 -22.07 -0.80
CA ASP A 700 16.46 -21.86 -2.23
C ASP A 700 15.88 -20.50 -2.69
N LEU A 701 14.73 -20.07 -2.14
CA LEU A 701 14.02 -18.86 -2.58
C LEU A 701 14.61 -17.56 -2.03
N ILE A 702 15.03 -17.53 -0.75
CA ILE A 702 15.41 -16.27 -0.10
C ILE A 702 16.92 -16.09 0.11
N PHE A 703 17.73 -17.13 -0.10
CA PHE A 703 19.20 -17.05 0.04
C PHE A 703 19.99 -17.14 -1.27
N GLU A 704 19.39 -17.66 -2.34
CA GLU A 704 20.06 -17.86 -3.62
C GLU A 704 19.64 -16.83 -4.70
N VAL A 705 19.33 -15.61 -4.28
CA VAL A 705 18.92 -14.48 -5.16
C VAL A 705 20.11 -13.65 -5.60
#